data_4ea1dd068a58b476880b3c3fb7a55c05
#
_entry.id   4ea1dd068a58b476880b3c3fb7a55c05
#
_cell.length_a   1.000
_cell.length_b   1.000
_cell.length_c   1.000
_cell.angle_alpha   90.00
_cell.angle_beta   90.00
_cell.angle_gamma   90.00
#
_symmetry.space_group_name_H-M   'P 1'
#
loop_
_entity.id
_entity.type
_entity.pdbx_description
1 polymer ?
#
loop_
_entity_poly.entity_id
_entity_poly.type
_entity_poly.pdbx_seq_one_letter_code
_entity_poly.pdbx_strand_id
1 'polypeptide(L)'
;DFLTVVRIPYNMVFKRRVVGGSTLTQQLVKNALLTNERTISRKFKELVLSVQIERTFTKDQILEMYLNEAPYGGTAWGVGTAAELYFSKQTVDLSLVESAFLAGLPQRPSVYSPFAGKKNDEGTPYWRIRTESVLRAMEKNSNITKLQMEEAIASLDSLEFNSTDTDIKAPHFVFYVRDLLEEMFGEDLVEKGGLKVTTSLDLGLHEEAQAIVTEEVEGVESFNITNGSAVVMNPQTGEILSMVGSKDFFDKDIDGQFNVAADGLRQPGSSIKPVTYLGLFRRGYGPASMISDVETVFRPNESADEYKPKNYDGEFRGPVSLRNSLGSSLNIPAVKGVAIVGVKDFLQIAYDMGFVTLEPTDDNMKRFGLAVTLGGAEVHLLDTVTAYSSFANTGLRVNPVAILKVEDRDGRVLFEHKAVEGQRVMTTGESFLINDILSDNNARLLAFGANSLLNTGRPIAVKTGTTNDQRDNWTIGWSQEIMVGTWVGNNDNSPMTKVASGITGASPIWRRIIFAALDDGYGAPAWEIPEDVEQIEVDSLSGYPKHDDFPSRSDYFLKGTVPSLPDPIHSKLKMCKGDEGKLATEAKISANDYSDREFIILKESDPFSQDGQNRWQESIQSWINGQDDSRFKIPTEYCGDASEVYVHVSKPENEKSYGENDIEVNIEAGSDAGIDKIEIFVDGEKKETINDRSYKGNINFSTGKHEIYAKAFSRDGKESKSNTIKIGAGGADWKDPEPTDIPPSPSPEPSSTPTPTPTDTP
;
A
#
# COMPACT_ATOMS: atom_id res chain seq x y z
N ASP A 1 41.94 -34.16 -39.10
CA ASP A 1 43.31 -34.00 -39.62
C ASP A 1 44.32 -34.39 -38.54
N PHE A 2 44.95 -35.60 -38.69
CA PHE A 2 45.91 -36.17 -37.72
C PHE A 2 47.10 -35.23 -37.51
N LEU A 3 47.45 -34.40 -38.48
CA LEU A 3 48.51 -33.42 -38.46
C LEU A 3 48.23 -32.25 -37.47
N THR A 4 46.96 -31.95 -37.22
CA THR A 4 46.57 -30.88 -36.28
C THR A 4 46.84 -31.27 -34.83
N VAL A 5 46.64 -32.55 -34.48
CA VAL A 5 46.89 -33.09 -33.13
C VAL A 5 48.38 -33.03 -32.77
N VAL A 6 49.27 -33.18 -33.74
CA VAL A 6 50.72 -33.09 -33.54
C VAL A 6 51.24 -31.66 -33.62
N ARG A 7 50.62 -30.78 -34.41
CA ARG A 7 51.02 -29.37 -34.65
C ARG A 7 50.74 -28.50 -33.41
N ILE A 8 49.71 -28.78 -32.62
CA ILE A 8 49.33 -28.00 -31.46
C ILE A 8 50.38 -28.07 -30.36
N PRO A 9 50.78 -29.25 -29.88
CA PRO A 9 51.86 -29.34 -28.88
C PRO A 9 53.17 -28.77 -29.38
N TYR A 10 53.51 -28.95 -30.66
CA TYR A 10 54.71 -28.39 -31.28
C TYR A 10 54.72 -26.87 -31.25
N ASN A 11 53.62 -26.20 -31.62
CA ASN A 11 53.50 -24.72 -31.60
C ASN A 11 53.44 -24.17 -30.17
N MET A 12 52.83 -24.87 -29.21
CA MET A 12 52.78 -24.51 -27.78
C MET A 12 54.19 -24.55 -27.13
N VAL A 13 54.96 -25.60 -27.41
CA VAL A 13 56.25 -25.80 -26.77
C VAL A 13 57.38 -24.99 -27.46
N PHE A 14 57.36 -24.95 -28.78
CA PHE A 14 58.47 -24.37 -29.58
C PHE A 14 58.23 -22.92 -30.05
N LYS A 15 57.01 -22.47 -30.23
CA LYS A 15 56.70 -21.12 -30.74
C LYS A 15 56.08 -20.17 -29.72
N ARG A 16 55.80 -20.61 -28.49
CA ARG A 16 55.12 -19.83 -27.41
C ARG A 16 53.90 -19.05 -27.90
N ARG A 17 53.23 -19.48 -28.95
CA ARG A 17 51.96 -18.92 -29.44
C ARG A 17 50.85 -19.91 -29.19
N VAL A 18 49.84 -19.47 -28.39
CA VAL A 18 48.60 -20.22 -28.26
C VAL A 18 47.79 -20.04 -29.55
N VAL A 19 47.95 -20.97 -30.46
CA VAL A 19 47.11 -21.00 -31.68
C VAL A 19 45.91 -21.88 -31.41
N GLY A 20 44.67 -21.31 -31.52
CA GLY A 20 43.45 -22.09 -31.43
C GLY A 20 43.46 -23.22 -32.49
N GLY A 21 43.35 -24.45 -32.05
CA GLY A 21 43.51 -25.62 -32.93
C GLY A 21 42.39 -26.67 -32.78
N SER A 22 41.20 -26.27 -32.25
CA SER A 22 40.07 -27.17 -32.21
C SER A 22 39.44 -27.36 -33.61
N THR A 23 39.10 -28.59 -33.96
CA THR A 23 38.35 -28.91 -35.21
C THR A 23 36.89 -28.50 -35.08
N LEU A 24 36.14 -28.42 -36.18
CA LEU A 24 34.68 -28.23 -36.15
C LEU A 24 33.98 -29.27 -35.27
N THR A 25 34.38 -30.55 -35.38
CA THR A 25 33.83 -31.62 -34.58
C THR A 25 34.10 -31.40 -33.09
N GLN A 26 35.28 -30.91 -32.73
CA GLN A 26 35.59 -30.57 -31.33
C GLN A 26 34.77 -29.37 -30.83
N GLN A 27 34.55 -28.40 -31.70
CA GLN A 27 33.67 -27.24 -31.38
C GLN A 27 32.21 -27.69 -31.21
N LEU A 28 31.71 -28.57 -32.08
CA LEU A 28 30.38 -29.19 -31.96
C LEU A 28 30.23 -29.91 -30.62
N VAL A 29 31.19 -30.82 -30.29
CA VAL A 29 31.18 -31.54 -29.02
C VAL A 29 31.18 -30.57 -27.83
N LYS A 30 32.01 -29.52 -27.90
CA LYS A 30 32.05 -28.50 -26.84
C LYS A 30 30.71 -27.79 -26.66
N ASN A 31 30.08 -27.38 -27.77
CA ASN A 31 28.85 -26.59 -27.73
C ASN A 31 27.62 -27.44 -27.38
N ALA A 32 27.52 -28.69 -27.89
CA ALA A 32 26.35 -29.52 -27.73
C ALA A 32 26.37 -30.48 -26.54
N LEU A 33 27.58 -30.93 -26.09
CA LEU A 33 27.69 -32.04 -25.14
C LEU A 33 28.51 -31.72 -23.87
N LEU A 34 29.18 -30.58 -23.78
CA LEU A 34 30.08 -30.25 -22.67
C LEU A 34 29.81 -28.83 -22.12
N THR A 35 30.17 -28.63 -20.86
CA THR A 35 30.06 -27.33 -20.20
C THR A 35 31.18 -26.34 -20.64
N ASN A 36 30.96 -25.06 -20.43
CA ASN A 36 31.92 -23.99 -20.80
C ASN A 36 33.18 -23.93 -19.89
N GLU A 37 33.34 -24.85 -18.94
CA GLU A 37 34.49 -24.90 -18.04
C GLU A 37 35.83 -25.07 -18.78
N ARG A 38 36.84 -24.29 -18.42
CA ARG A 38 38.17 -24.34 -19.01
C ARG A 38 39.10 -25.31 -18.26
N THR A 39 38.76 -26.61 -18.28
CA THR A 39 39.52 -27.65 -17.58
C THR A 39 40.22 -28.63 -18.57
N ILE A 40 41.35 -29.20 -18.16
CA ILE A 40 42.05 -30.23 -18.96
C ILE A 40 41.20 -31.45 -19.11
N SER A 41 40.45 -31.85 -18.09
CA SER A 41 39.51 -32.98 -18.10
C SER A 41 38.43 -32.78 -19.18
N ARG A 42 37.83 -31.59 -19.27
CA ARG A 42 36.87 -31.28 -20.33
C ARG A 42 37.52 -31.39 -21.71
N LYS A 43 38.73 -30.86 -21.90
CA LYS A 43 39.41 -30.95 -23.19
C LYS A 43 39.74 -32.41 -23.62
N PHE A 44 39.98 -33.29 -22.67
CA PHE A 44 40.16 -34.73 -22.94
C PHE A 44 38.83 -35.37 -23.34
N LYS A 45 37.72 -35.09 -22.63
CA LYS A 45 36.37 -35.55 -23.01
C LYS A 45 35.99 -35.08 -24.40
N GLU A 46 36.26 -33.80 -24.73
CA GLU A 46 36.05 -33.21 -26.06
C GLU A 46 36.75 -34.01 -27.16
N LEU A 47 38.01 -34.40 -26.94
CA LEU A 47 38.79 -35.20 -27.90
C LEU A 47 38.19 -36.59 -28.10
N VAL A 48 37.85 -37.30 -27.02
CA VAL A 48 37.30 -38.65 -27.09
C VAL A 48 35.94 -38.67 -27.79
N LEU A 49 35.04 -37.77 -27.40
CA LEU A 49 33.71 -37.64 -28.01
C LEU A 49 33.79 -37.23 -29.48
N SER A 50 34.72 -36.34 -29.83
CA SER A 50 34.94 -35.95 -31.24
C SER A 50 35.32 -37.13 -32.12
N VAL A 51 36.20 -38.04 -31.65
CA VAL A 51 36.57 -39.23 -32.37
C VAL A 51 35.38 -40.19 -32.52
N GLN A 52 34.52 -40.25 -31.52
CA GLN A 52 33.30 -41.09 -31.57
C GLN A 52 32.30 -40.55 -32.60
N ILE A 53 32.05 -39.21 -32.61
CA ILE A 53 31.18 -38.53 -33.60
C ILE A 53 31.69 -38.73 -35.00
N GLU A 54 33.01 -38.55 -35.23
CA GLU A 54 33.64 -38.76 -36.56
C GLU A 54 33.53 -40.20 -37.05
N ARG A 55 33.34 -41.19 -36.17
CA ARG A 55 33.09 -42.60 -36.55
C ARG A 55 31.64 -42.93 -36.81
N THR A 56 30.72 -42.16 -36.23
CA THR A 56 29.29 -42.42 -36.23
C THR A 56 28.58 -41.68 -37.36
N PHE A 57 28.99 -40.42 -37.65
CA PHE A 57 28.33 -39.53 -38.57
C PHE A 57 29.21 -39.18 -39.80
N THR A 58 28.57 -38.93 -40.92
CA THR A 58 29.25 -38.41 -42.12
C THR A 58 29.73 -36.99 -41.92
N LYS A 59 30.64 -36.53 -42.77
CA LYS A 59 31.13 -35.11 -42.73
C LYS A 59 30.01 -34.11 -42.92
N ASP A 60 29.07 -34.40 -43.80
CA ASP A 60 27.93 -33.51 -44.08
C ASP A 60 26.99 -33.46 -42.87
N GLN A 61 26.71 -34.56 -42.22
CA GLN A 61 25.94 -34.61 -41.00
C GLN A 61 26.64 -33.84 -39.84
N ILE A 62 27.96 -33.98 -39.70
CA ILE A 62 28.73 -33.22 -38.71
C ILE A 62 28.69 -31.73 -39.02
N LEU A 63 28.77 -31.31 -40.29
CA LEU A 63 28.70 -29.94 -40.68
C LEU A 63 27.30 -29.35 -40.45
N GLU A 64 26.25 -30.09 -40.77
CA GLU A 64 24.87 -29.69 -40.49
C GLU A 64 24.64 -29.49 -39.00
N MET A 65 25.03 -30.46 -38.16
CA MET A 65 24.95 -30.33 -36.71
C MET A 65 25.75 -29.12 -36.22
N TYR A 66 26.97 -28.89 -36.72
CA TYR A 66 27.79 -27.75 -36.36
C TYR A 66 27.13 -26.42 -36.71
N LEU A 67 26.59 -26.31 -37.93
CA LEU A 67 25.93 -25.06 -38.39
C LEU A 67 24.67 -24.75 -37.56
N ASN A 68 23.99 -25.78 -37.07
CA ASN A 68 22.83 -25.58 -36.21
C ASN A 68 23.17 -25.29 -34.74
N GLU A 69 24.37 -25.66 -34.28
CA GLU A 69 24.81 -25.49 -32.88
C GLU A 69 25.86 -24.38 -32.68
N ALA A 70 26.35 -23.76 -33.75
CA ALA A 70 27.34 -22.70 -33.63
C ALA A 70 26.73 -21.37 -33.16
N PRO A 71 27.41 -20.61 -32.28
CA PRO A 71 27.00 -19.26 -31.91
C PRO A 71 27.43 -18.27 -33.00
N TYR A 72 26.48 -17.44 -33.45
CA TYR A 72 26.71 -16.40 -34.44
C TYR A 72 26.71 -14.97 -33.86
N GLY A 73 26.51 -14.85 -32.55
CA GLY A 73 26.50 -13.56 -31.82
C GLY A 73 25.10 -13.17 -31.33
N GLY A 74 25.08 -12.45 -30.24
CA GLY A 74 23.81 -12.13 -29.56
C GLY A 74 23.04 -13.41 -29.20
N THR A 75 21.79 -13.47 -29.54
CA THR A 75 20.89 -14.61 -29.34
C THR A 75 20.89 -15.61 -30.51
N ALA A 76 21.69 -15.37 -31.56
CA ALA A 76 21.71 -16.21 -32.76
C ALA A 76 22.53 -17.50 -32.56
N TRP A 77 21.85 -18.58 -32.20
CA TRP A 77 22.35 -19.95 -32.23
C TRP A 77 21.82 -20.68 -33.44
N GLY A 78 22.72 -21.25 -34.21
CA GLY A 78 22.42 -21.85 -35.52
C GLY A 78 22.36 -20.88 -36.68
N VAL A 79 22.75 -21.39 -37.86
CA VAL A 79 22.86 -20.57 -39.11
C VAL A 79 21.50 -20.08 -39.59
N GLY A 80 20.41 -20.81 -39.33
CA GLY A 80 19.06 -20.40 -39.69
C GLY A 80 18.63 -19.13 -38.92
N THR A 81 18.79 -19.15 -37.64
CA THR A 81 18.51 -18.00 -36.76
C THR A 81 19.43 -16.80 -37.11
N ALA A 82 20.70 -17.07 -37.45
CA ALA A 82 21.63 -16.04 -37.86
C ALA A 82 21.25 -15.40 -39.19
N ALA A 83 20.80 -16.18 -40.16
CA ALA A 83 20.33 -15.68 -41.47
C ALA A 83 19.12 -14.76 -41.31
N GLU A 84 18.18 -15.16 -40.46
CA GLU A 84 17.00 -14.33 -40.12
C GLU A 84 17.40 -13.06 -39.40
N LEU A 85 18.23 -13.19 -38.34
CA LEU A 85 18.64 -12.05 -37.50
C LEU A 85 19.42 -10.99 -38.30
N TYR A 86 20.39 -11.41 -39.10
CA TYR A 86 21.28 -10.46 -39.79
C TYR A 86 20.71 -9.96 -41.11
N PHE A 87 19.84 -10.72 -41.78
CA PHE A 87 19.41 -10.43 -43.14
C PHE A 87 17.90 -10.59 -43.39
N SER A 88 17.09 -11.03 -42.42
CA SER A 88 15.66 -11.42 -42.59
C SER A 88 15.46 -12.40 -43.77
N LYS A 89 16.36 -13.38 -43.90
CA LYS A 89 16.34 -14.36 -45.01
C LYS A 89 16.36 -15.79 -44.47
N GLN A 90 15.77 -16.70 -45.27
CA GLN A 90 16.04 -18.10 -45.13
C GLN A 90 17.46 -18.44 -45.58
N THR A 91 18.09 -19.49 -45.06
CA THR A 91 19.45 -19.87 -45.39
C THR A 91 19.65 -20.15 -46.88
N VAL A 92 18.62 -20.61 -47.60
CA VAL A 92 18.62 -20.89 -49.02
C VAL A 92 18.69 -19.64 -49.88
N ASP A 93 18.25 -18.49 -49.35
CA ASP A 93 18.16 -17.21 -50.06
C ASP A 93 19.40 -16.33 -49.81
N LEU A 94 20.39 -16.81 -49.05
CA LEU A 94 21.62 -16.08 -48.77
C LEU A 94 22.50 -15.95 -49.98
N SER A 95 22.97 -14.75 -50.28
CA SER A 95 24.00 -14.48 -51.25
C SER A 95 25.38 -15.01 -50.83
N LEU A 96 26.34 -15.04 -51.75
CA LEU A 96 27.72 -15.47 -51.44
C LEU A 96 28.36 -14.60 -50.36
N VAL A 97 28.17 -13.29 -50.40
CA VAL A 97 28.77 -12.37 -49.41
C VAL A 97 28.14 -12.55 -48.04
N GLU A 98 26.82 -12.73 -47.98
CA GLU A 98 26.09 -12.97 -46.70
C GLU A 98 26.49 -14.33 -46.08
N SER A 99 26.60 -15.37 -46.92
CA SER A 99 27.09 -16.69 -46.47
C SER A 99 28.53 -16.62 -45.96
N ALA A 100 29.41 -15.86 -46.64
CA ALA A 100 30.80 -15.67 -46.21
C ALA A 100 30.90 -14.87 -44.89
N PHE A 101 30.02 -13.87 -44.72
CA PHE A 101 29.90 -13.14 -43.48
C PHE A 101 29.49 -14.07 -42.31
N LEU A 102 28.39 -14.80 -42.44
CA LEU A 102 27.95 -15.76 -41.41
C LEU A 102 29.03 -16.80 -41.09
N ALA A 103 29.70 -17.36 -42.10
CA ALA A 103 30.80 -18.33 -41.87
C ALA A 103 31.98 -17.70 -41.13
N GLY A 104 32.11 -16.40 -41.11
CA GLY A 104 33.14 -15.67 -40.38
C GLY A 104 32.88 -15.52 -38.87
N LEU A 105 31.62 -15.47 -38.47
CA LEU A 105 31.18 -15.09 -37.12
C LEU A 105 31.56 -16.10 -36.03
N PRO A 106 31.40 -17.44 -36.16
CA PRO A 106 31.56 -18.39 -35.08
C PRO A 106 32.95 -18.42 -34.42
N GLN A 107 33.95 -17.85 -35.11
CA GLN A 107 35.30 -17.76 -34.54
C GLN A 107 35.40 -16.79 -33.35
N ARG A 108 34.74 -15.62 -33.45
CA ARG A 108 34.67 -14.60 -32.41
C ARG A 108 33.41 -13.74 -32.59
N PRO A 109 32.23 -14.22 -32.25
CA PRO A 109 30.98 -13.51 -32.51
C PRO A 109 30.95 -12.10 -31.91
N SER A 110 31.41 -11.94 -30.66
CA SER A 110 31.48 -10.66 -29.95
C SER A 110 32.51 -9.64 -30.53
N VAL A 111 33.32 -10.04 -31.52
CA VAL A 111 34.27 -9.14 -32.21
C VAL A 111 33.87 -8.89 -33.67
N TYR A 112 33.35 -9.93 -34.33
CA TYR A 112 33.02 -9.90 -35.74
C TYR A 112 31.55 -9.56 -36.02
N SER A 113 30.70 -9.42 -35.00
CA SER A 113 29.36 -8.88 -35.18
C SER A 113 29.45 -7.41 -35.67
N PRO A 114 28.67 -6.99 -36.65
CA PRO A 114 28.61 -5.60 -37.14
C PRO A 114 28.11 -4.68 -36.01
N PHE A 115 27.29 -5.18 -35.11
CA PHE A 115 26.71 -4.49 -33.97
C PHE A 115 27.69 -4.31 -32.79
N ALA A 116 28.81 -5.04 -32.77
CA ALA A 116 29.85 -4.87 -31.78
C ALA A 116 30.65 -3.54 -31.95
N GLY A 117 30.46 -2.82 -33.03
CA GLY A 117 31.10 -1.55 -33.33
C GLY A 117 32.65 -1.57 -33.36
N LYS A 118 33.28 -2.77 -33.31
CA LYS A 118 34.73 -2.93 -33.22
C LYS A 118 35.41 -2.73 -34.54
N LYS A 119 36.47 -1.91 -34.56
CA LYS A 119 37.26 -1.54 -35.73
C LYS A 119 38.76 -1.74 -35.47
N ASN A 120 39.56 -1.88 -36.53
CA ASN A 120 41.02 -1.85 -36.43
C ASN A 120 41.53 -0.40 -36.28
N ASP A 121 42.85 -0.23 -36.16
CA ASP A 121 43.50 1.08 -36.01
C ASP A 121 43.31 2.00 -37.23
N GLU A 122 42.94 1.46 -38.41
CA GLU A 122 42.65 2.19 -39.65
C GLU A 122 41.16 2.54 -39.78
N GLY A 123 40.33 2.21 -38.78
CA GLY A 123 38.89 2.47 -38.76
C GLY A 123 38.05 1.46 -39.56
N THR A 124 38.64 0.36 -40.08
CA THR A 124 37.91 -0.69 -40.79
C THR A 124 37.21 -1.64 -39.84
N PRO A 125 35.90 -1.92 -39.98
CA PRO A 125 35.18 -2.86 -39.13
C PRO A 125 35.78 -4.27 -39.18
N TYR A 126 35.94 -4.92 -38.02
CA TYR A 126 36.48 -6.29 -37.96
C TYR A 126 35.60 -7.32 -38.69
N TRP A 127 34.28 -7.14 -38.77
CA TRP A 127 33.41 -8.01 -39.55
C TRP A 127 33.78 -8.01 -41.05
N ARG A 128 34.07 -6.84 -41.60
CA ARG A 128 34.50 -6.68 -43.00
C ARG A 128 35.82 -7.41 -43.29
N ILE A 129 36.84 -7.15 -42.45
CA ILE A 129 38.15 -7.81 -42.55
C ILE A 129 38.00 -9.31 -42.51
N ARG A 130 37.11 -9.78 -41.62
CA ARG A 130 36.88 -11.23 -41.46
C ARG A 130 36.17 -11.83 -42.68
N THR A 131 35.13 -11.19 -43.21
CA THR A 131 34.40 -11.65 -44.38
C THR A 131 35.31 -11.70 -45.63
N GLU A 132 36.12 -10.69 -45.84
CA GLU A 132 37.14 -10.73 -46.89
C GLU A 132 38.12 -11.91 -46.72
N SER A 133 38.56 -12.17 -45.51
CA SER A 133 39.44 -13.31 -45.18
C SER A 133 38.76 -14.66 -45.51
N VAL A 134 37.45 -14.78 -45.30
CA VAL A 134 36.68 -15.98 -45.65
C VAL A 134 36.59 -16.10 -47.17
N LEU A 135 36.21 -15.06 -47.90
CA LEU A 135 36.10 -15.05 -49.37
C LEU A 135 37.44 -15.41 -50.05
N ARG A 136 38.56 -14.84 -49.57
CA ARG A 136 39.91 -15.20 -50.06
C ARG A 136 40.28 -16.66 -49.75
N ALA A 137 39.83 -17.19 -48.63
CA ALA A 137 40.04 -18.59 -48.28
C ALA A 137 39.19 -19.52 -49.19
N MET A 138 38.00 -19.15 -49.56
CA MET A 138 37.12 -19.88 -50.48
C MET A 138 37.73 -19.94 -51.88
N GLU A 139 38.25 -18.81 -52.39
CA GLU A 139 38.95 -18.76 -53.69
C GLU A 139 40.19 -19.64 -53.64
N LYS A 140 41.05 -19.49 -52.65
CA LYS A 140 42.28 -20.31 -52.47
C LYS A 140 41.99 -21.82 -52.45
N ASN A 141 40.84 -22.21 -51.92
CA ASN A 141 40.42 -23.63 -51.86
C ASN A 141 39.60 -24.05 -53.11
N SER A 142 39.51 -23.18 -54.12
CA SER A 142 38.78 -23.43 -55.37
C SER A 142 37.27 -23.66 -55.18
N ASN A 143 36.68 -23.13 -54.12
CA ASN A 143 35.24 -23.18 -53.89
C ASN A 143 34.51 -22.12 -54.71
N ILE A 144 35.19 -21.00 -55.01
CA ILE A 144 34.70 -19.91 -55.84
C ILE A 144 35.79 -19.46 -56.82
N THR A 145 35.42 -18.83 -57.93
CA THR A 145 36.37 -18.24 -58.84
C THR A 145 36.91 -16.90 -58.32
N LYS A 146 38.04 -16.47 -58.87
CA LYS A 146 38.61 -15.15 -58.54
C LYS A 146 37.63 -14.01 -58.86
N LEU A 147 36.90 -14.10 -59.94
CA LEU A 147 35.88 -13.11 -60.32
C LEU A 147 34.77 -13.03 -59.27
N GLN A 148 34.20 -14.17 -58.84
CA GLN A 148 33.19 -14.23 -57.79
C GLN A 148 33.70 -13.65 -56.45
N MET A 149 34.96 -13.90 -56.11
CA MET A 149 35.57 -13.32 -54.91
C MET A 149 35.65 -11.78 -55.02
N GLU A 150 36.14 -11.27 -56.18
CA GLU A 150 36.29 -9.82 -56.38
C GLU A 150 34.92 -9.11 -56.39
N GLU A 151 33.92 -9.69 -57.02
CA GLU A 151 32.52 -9.18 -56.99
C GLU A 151 31.94 -9.20 -55.60
N ALA A 152 32.12 -10.28 -54.82
CA ALA A 152 31.64 -10.38 -53.45
C ALA A 152 32.37 -9.39 -52.53
N ILE A 153 33.66 -9.15 -52.68
CA ILE A 153 34.38 -8.15 -51.91
C ILE A 153 33.89 -6.72 -52.25
N ALA A 154 33.64 -6.46 -53.52
CA ALA A 154 33.10 -5.16 -53.95
C ALA A 154 31.70 -4.88 -53.38
N SER A 155 30.89 -5.92 -53.18
CA SER A 155 29.55 -5.80 -52.62
C SER A 155 29.53 -5.61 -51.08
N LEU A 156 30.67 -5.72 -50.36
CA LEU A 156 30.72 -5.51 -48.93
C LEU A 156 30.33 -4.09 -48.48
N ASP A 157 30.53 -3.08 -49.36
CA ASP A 157 30.15 -1.70 -49.05
C ASP A 157 28.64 -1.47 -49.14
N SER A 158 27.93 -2.33 -49.83
CA SER A 158 26.46 -2.33 -49.95
C SER A 158 25.78 -3.42 -49.12
N LEU A 159 26.52 -4.11 -48.27
CA LEU A 159 25.95 -5.13 -47.40
C LEU A 159 25.18 -4.45 -46.22
N GLU A 160 23.88 -4.57 -46.28
CA GLU A 160 22.98 -4.07 -45.25
C GLU A 160 22.73 -5.17 -44.23
N PHE A 161 22.83 -4.80 -42.97
CA PHE A 161 22.43 -5.65 -41.86
C PHE A 161 21.12 -5.13 -41.33
N ASN A 162 20.22 -6.03 -40.99
CA ASN A 162 19.07 -5.63 -40.23
C ASN A 162 19.56 -4.92 -38.97
N SER A 163 18.98 -3.79 -38.62
CA SER A 163 19.28 -3.16 -37.38
C SER A 163 18.98 -4.14 -36.26
N THR A 164 19.91 -4.30 -35.33
CA THR A 164 19.64 -4.94 -34.07
C THR A 164 18.92 -3.96 -33.13
N ASP A 165 18.17 -3.02 -33.62
CA ASP A 165 16.96 -2.66 -32.97
C ASP A 165 16.12 -3.96 -32.99
N THR A 166 16.62 -4.97 -32.27
CA THR A 166 15.78 -6.04 -31.79
C THR A 166 14.68 -5.30 -31.11
N ASP A 167 13.55 -5.31 -31.78
CA ASP A 167 12.31 -4.77 -31.31
C ASP A 167 11.87 -5.63 -30.14
N ILE A 168 12.71 -5.64 -29.07
CA ILE A 168 12.38 -6.30 -27.82
C ILE A 168 11.30 -5.44 -27.20
N LYS A 169 10.09 -5.88 -27.43
CA LYS A 169 8.95 -5.32 -26.75
C LYS A 169 9.01 -5.67 -25.27
N ALA A 170 8.66 -4.73 -24.41
CA ALA A 170 8.66 -4.91 -22.97
C ALA A 170 9.98 -5.48 -22.37
N PRO A 171 11.16 -4.90 -22.66
CA PRO A 171 12.44 -5.51 -22.32
C PRO A 171 12.60 -5.82 -20.83
N HIS A 172 12.18 -4.94 -19.92
CA HIS A 172 12.24 -5.20 -18.48
C HIS A 172 11.42 -6.44 -18.06
N PHE A 173 10.22 -6.59 -18.63
CA PHE A 173 9.39 -7.75 -18.36
C PHE A 173 9.98 -9.02 -18.96
N VAL A 174 10.55 -8.94 -20.16
CA VAL A 174 11.21 -10.08 -20.82
C VAL A 174 12.38 -10.59 -19.98
N PHE A 175 13.25 -9.69 -19.49
CA PHE A 175 14.37 -10.09 -18.64
C PHE A 175 13.92 -10.59 -17.28
N TYR A 176 12.90 -10.00 -16.68
CA TYR A 176 12.28 -10.49 -15.46
C TYR A 176 11.75 -11.95 -15.64
N VAL A 177 11.03 -12.21 -16.73
CA VAL A 177 10.54 -13.57 -17.05
C VAL A 177 11.69 -14.53 -17.31
N ARG A 178 12.77 -14.08 -17.98
CA ARG A 178 13.95 -14.93 -18.21
C ARG A 178 14.58 -15.36 -16.90
N ASP A 179 14.77 -14.44 -15.97
CA ASP A 179 15.38 -14.74 -14.67
C ASP A 179 14.52 -15.73 -13.88
N LEU A 180 13.19 -15.61 -13.90
CA LEU A 180 12.26 -16.60 -13.34
C LEU A 180 12.38 -17.97 -14.01
N LEU A 181 12.52 -18.02 -15.34
CA LEU A 181 12.71 -19.26 -16.07
C LEU A 181 14.06 -19.92 -15.74
N GLU A 182 15.12 -19.15 -15.58
CA GLU A 182 16.44 -19.64 -15.17
C GLU A 182 16.40 -20.25 -13.76
N GLU A 183 15.65 -19.64 -12.84
CA GLU A 183 15.39 -20.21 -11.51
C GLU A 183 14.59 -21.52 -11.58
N MET A 184 13.56 -21.58 -12.43
CA MET A 184 12.69 -22.77 -12.57
C MET A 184 13.34 -23.93 -13.30
N PHE A 185 14.12 -23.68 -14.34
CA PHE A 185 14.58 -24.68 -15.30
C PHE A 185 16.10 -24.74 -15.48
N GLY A 186 16.84 -23.75 -14.99
CA GLY A 186 18.28 -23.59 -15.17
C GLY A 186 18.66 -22.94 -16.50
N GLU A 187 19.79 -22.22 -16.52
CA GLU A 187 20.33 -21.43 -17.63
C GLU A 187 20.42 -22.22 -18.96
N ASP A 188 20.91 -23.47 -18.90
CA ASP A 188 21.11 -24.30 -20.10
C ASP A 188 19.79 -24.60 -20.85
N LEU A 189 18.69 -24.84 -20.14
CA LEU A 189 17.41 -25.14 -20.78
C LEU A 189 16.77 -23.85 -21.33
N VAL A 190 16.90 -22.73 -20.61
CA VAL A 190 16.38 -21.43 -21.06
C VAL A 190 17.10 -20.96 -22.33
N GLU A 191 18.44 -21.05 -22.37
CA GLU A 191 19.22 -20.59 -23.51
C GLU A 191 19.14 -21.53 -24.74
N LYS A 192 19.04 -22.86 -24.52
CA LYS A 192 19.23 -23.86 -25.60
C LYS A 192 18.03 -24.75 -25.82
N GLY A 193 17.06 -24.74 -24.91
CA GLY A 193 15.93 -25.68 -24.93
C GLY A 193 14.86 -25.36 -25.96
N GLY A 194 14.87 -24.18 -26.56
CA GLY A 194 13.84 -23.74 -27.52
C GLY A 194 12.47 -23.64 -26.85
N LEU A 195 12.43 -23.06 -25.65
CA LEU A 195 11.20 -22.89 -24.86
C LEU A 195 10.25 -21.92 -25.56
N LYS A 196 8.97 -22.25 -25.54
CA LYS A 196 7.86 -21.36 -25.88
C LYS A 196 7.17 -20.95 -24.56
N VAL A 197 7.21 -19.67 -24.25
CA VAL A 197 6.68 -19.14 -22.99
C VAL A 197 5.47 -18.27 -23.27
N THR A 198 4.33 -18.61 -22.68
CA THR A 198 3.15 -17.75 -22.65
C THR A 198 3.16 -17.00 -21.33
N THR A 199 3.12 -15.65 -21.42
CA THR A 199 3.19 -14.76 -20.26
C THR A 199 1.86 -14.11 -19.97
N SER A 200 1.76 -13.43 -18.82
CA SER A 200 0.59 -12.66 -18.39
C SER A 200 0.53 -11.26 -19.02
N LEU A 201 1.58 -10.83 -19.72
CA LEU A 201 1.68 -9.47 -20.24
C LEU A 201 0.55 -9.14 -21.22
N ASP A 202 -0.13 -8.03 -20.98
CA ASP A 202 -0.96 -7.36 -22.00
C ASP A 202 -0.08 -6.37 -22.75
N LEU A 203 0.31 -6.74 -23.97
CA LEU A 203 1.27 -5.94 -24.73
C LEU A 203 0.72 -4.57 -25.10
N GLY A 204 -0.59 -4.45 -25.40
CA GLY A 204 -1.21 -3.17 -25.76
C GLY A 204 -1.17 -2.21 -24.58
N LEU A 205 -1.65 -2.65 -23.42
CA LEU A 205 -1.62 -1.87 -22.19
C LEU A 205 -0.18 -1.54 -21.75
N HIS A 206 0.78 -2.46 -21.98
CA HIS A 206 2.17 -2.21 -21.65
C HIS A 206 2.80 -1.13 -22.54
N GLU A 207 2.59 -1.19 -23.87
CA GLU A 207 3.11 -0.19 -24.80
C GLU A 207 2.56 1.21 -24.48
N GLU A 208 1.27 1.29 -24.11
CA GLU A 208 0.66 2.54 -23.67
C GLU A 208 1.23 3.02 -22.33
N ALA A 209 1.38 2.13 -21.35
CA ALA A 209 1.99 2.47 -20.06
C ALA A 209 3.44 2.94 -20.20
N GLN A 210 4.24 2.31 -21.10
CA GLN A 210 5.61 2.73 -21.40
C GLN A 210 5.63 4.13 -22.02
N ALA A 211 4.77 4.40 -22.98
CA ALA A 211 4.67 5.71 -23.62
C ALA A 211 4.28 6.79 -22.59
N ILE A 212 3.30 6.51 -21.73
CA ILE A 212 2.88 7.43 -20.66
C ILE A 212 4.03 7.73 -19.70
N VAL A 213 4.77 6.71 -19.25
CA VAL A 213 5.93 6.92 -18.36
C VAL A 213 6.98 7.80 -19.02
N THR A 214 7.31 7.51 -20.27
CA THR A 214 8.30 8.28 -21.04
C THR A 214 7.88 9.74 -21.17
N GLU A 215 6.68 10.00 -21.68
CA GLU A 215 6.16 11.37 -21.90
C GLU A 215 6.08 12.20 -20.60
N GLU A 216 5.55 11.62 -19.52
CA GLU A 216 5.38 12.33 -18.26
C GLU A 216 6.72 12.64 -17.58
N VAL A 217 7.69 11.72 -17.66
CA VAL A 217 9.04 11.94 -17.12
C VAL A 217 9.78 13.00 -17.93
N GLU A 218 9.73 12.95 -19.26
CA GLU A 218 10.30 13.99 -20.12
C GLU A 218 9.69 15.37 -19.84
N GLY A 219 8.38 15.43 -19.59
CA GLY A 219 7.66 16.67 -19.26
C GLY A 219 8.12 17.33 -17.95
N VAL A 220 8.76 16.59 -17.04
CA VAL A 220 9.19 17.06 -15.71
C VAL A 220 10.71 17.00 -15.48
N GLU A 221 11.49 16.75 -16.51
CA GLU A 221 12.96 16.65 -16.41
C GLU A 221 13.63 17.89 -15.79
N SER A 222 13.03 19.08 -16.00
CA SER A 222 13.46 20.33 -15.37
C SER A 222 13.36 20.33 -13.83
N PHE A 223 12.66 19.36 -13.25
CA PHE A 223 12.54 19.16 -11.80
C PHE A 223 13.55 18.14 -11.26
N ASN A 224 14.57 17.80 -12.03
CA ASN A 224 15.52 16.75 -11.73
C ASN A 224 14.83 15.41 -11.48
N ILE A 225 13.88 15.05 -12.34
CA ILE A 225 13.22 13.74 -12.39
C ILE A 225 13.68 13.10 -13.69
N THR A 226 14.55 12.09 -13.60
CA THR A 226 15.17 11.49 -14.79
C THR A 226 14.59 10.14 -15.15
N ASN A 227 13.86 9.50 -14.24
CA ASN A 227 13.30 8.19 -14.48
C ASN A 227 11.92 7.99 -13.85
N GLY A 228 11.19 6.99 -14.36
CA GLY A 228 9.88 6.57 -13.88
C GLY A 228 9.66 5.08 -14.12
N SER A 229 8.81 4.48 -13.33
CA SER A 229 8.49 3.06 -13.37
C SER A 229 6.99 2.84 -13.09
N ALA A 230 6.43 1.79 -13.69
CA ALA A 230 5.04 1.41 -13.50
C ALA A 230 4.85 -0.11 -13.48
N VAL A 231 3.96 -0.58 -12.62
CA VAL A 231 3.46 -1.97 -12.61
C VAL A 231 1.94 -1.94 -12.67
N VAL A 232 1.39 -2.71 -13.61
CA VAL A 232 -0.06 -2.95 -13.71
C VAL A 232 -0.31 -4.42 -13.44
N MET A 233 -1.25 -4.72 -12.55
CA MET A 233 -1.53 -6.09 -12.12
C MET A 233 -3.02 -6.33 -11.97
N ASN A 234 -3.48 -7.54 -12.28
CA ASN A 234 -4.80 -8.01 -11.89
C ASN A 234 -4.76 -8.46 -10.42
N PRO A 235 -5.47 -7.79 -9.50
CA PRO A 235 -5.38 -8.10 -8.07
C PRO A 235 -5.98 -9.44 -7.68
N GLN A 236 -6.84 -10.03 -8.51
CA GLN A 236 -7.51 -11.29 -8.22
C GLN A 236 -6.67 -12.50 -8.64
N THR A 237 -5.94 -12.39 -9.76
CA THR A 237 -5.13 -13.47 -10.33
C THR A 237 -3.64 -13.33 -10.03
N GLY A 238 -3.18 -12.13 -9.68
CA GLY A 238 -1.76 -11.81 -9.53
C GLY A 238 -1.04 -11.57 -10.87
N GLU A 239 -1.72 -11.68 -12.01
CA GLU A 239 -1.12 -11.52 -13.34
C GLU A 239 -0.55 -10.12 -13.52
N ILE A 240 0.75 -10.05 -13.84
CA ILE A 240 1.44 -8.81 -14.20
C ILE A 240 1.07 -8.48 -15.64
N LEU A 241 0.23 -7.48 -15.82
CA LEU A 241 -0.26 -7.04 -17.13
C LEU A 241 0.71 -6.07 -17.81
N SER A 242 1.46 -5.30 -17.03
CA SER A 242 2.51 -4.40 -17.52
C SER A 242 3.60 -4.23 -16.46
N MET A 243 4.86 -4.16 -16.91
CA MET A 243 6.03 -3.86 -16.07
C MET A 243 6.96 -2.93 -16.84
N VAL A 244 6.91 -1.65 -16.52
CA VAL A 244 7.80 -0.60 -17.03
C VAL A 244 8.87 -0.36 -15.98
N GLY A 245 10.10 -0.77 -16.21
CA GLY A 245 11.20 -0.64 -15.27
C GLY A 245 11.94 0.69 -15.34
N SER A 246 11.89 1.38 -16.49
CA SER A 246 12.47 2.71 -16.70
C SER A 246 11.74 3.45 -17.81
N LYS A 247 11.94 4.78 -17.93
CA LYS A 247 11.41 5.56 -19.04
C LYS A 247 11.93 5.08 -20.41
N ASP A 248 13.17 4.57 -20.46
CA ASP A 248 13.81 4.02 -21.65
C ASP A 248 14.86 2.99 -21.24
N PHE A 249 14.67 1.73 -21.64
CA PHE A 249 15.60 0.62 -21.37
C PHE A 249 16.99 0.83 -21.99
N PHE A 250 17.07 1.53 -23.11
CA PHE A 250 18.33 1.72 -23.87
C PHE A 250 19.10 2.98 -23.47
N ASP A 251 18.51 3.84 -22.64
CA ASP A 251 19.16 5.05 -22.15
C ASP A 251 20.25 4.71 -21.12
N LYS A 252 21.51 4.96 -21.49
CA LYS A 252 22.70 4.66 -20.66
C LYS A 252 22.98 5.75 -19.63
N ASP A 253 22.45 6.95 -19.83
CA ASP A 253 22.71 8.08 -18.95
C ASP A 253 21.93 7.95 -17.64
N ILE A 254 20.82 7.24 -17.67
CA ILE A 254 19.98 6.95 -16.48
C ILE A 254 20.14 5.50 -15.97
N ASP A 255 21.05 4.68 -16.52
CA ASP A 255 21.11 3.24 -16.28
C ASP A 255 19.76 2.56 -16.57
N GLY A 256 19.24 2.81 -17.79
CA GLY A 256 17.89 2.42 -18.20
C GLY A 256 17.59 0.92 -18.13
N GLN A 257 18.63 0.06 -18.15
CA GLN A 257 18.48 -1.40 -18.01
C GLN A 257 18.17 -1.83 -16.56
N PHE A 258 18.37 -0.97 -15.57
CA PHE A 258 18.01 -1.26 -14.19
C PHE A 258 16.48 -1.28 -14.03
N ASN A 259 15.93 -2.45 -13.67
CA ASN A 259 14.51 -2.62 -13.49
C ASN A 259 14.04 -2.06 -12.14
N VAL A 260 13.66 -0.78 -12.10
CA VAL A 260 13.20 -0.16 -10.85
C VAL A 260 11.95 -0.85 -10.30
N ALA A 261 11.11 -1.44 -11.15
CA ALA A 261 9.88 -2.10 -10.73
C ALA A 261 10.13 -3.35 -9.86
N ALA A 262 11.12 -4.17 -10.24
CA ALA A 262 11.41 -5.45 -9.58
C ALA A 262 12.62 -5.37 -8.64
N ASP A 263 13.69 -4.63 -9.02
CA ASP A 263 14.99 -4.64 -8.34
C ASP A 263 15.25 -3.36 -7.54
N GLY A 264 14.48 -2.29 -7.82
CA GLY A 264 14.68 -0.99 -7.18
C GLY A 264 14.23 -0.96 -5.73
N LEU A 265 15.17 -0.93 -4.79
CA LEU A 265 14.89 -0.64 -3.39
C LEU A 265 14.71 0.87 -3.20
N ARG A 266 13.48 1.31 -2.96
CA ARG A 266 13.08 2.71 -2.87
C ARG A 266 12.25 2.97 -1.62
N GLN A 267 12.40 4.15 -1.03
CA GLN A 267 11.62 4.52 0.14
C GLN A 267 10.16 4.84 -0.26
N PRO A 268 9.15 4.14 0.29
CA PRO A 268 7.76 4.32 -0.11
C PRO A 268 7.15 5.65 0.35
N GLY A 269 7.81 6.38 1.25
CA GLY A 269 7.22 7.56 1.85
C GLY A 269 5.87 7.27 2.48
N SER A 270 4.95 8.21 2.36
CA SER A 270 3.58 8.06 2.90
C SER A 270 2.73 6.99 2.22
N SER A 271 3.19 6.36 1.12
CA SER A 271 2.41 5.30 0.49
C SER A 271 2.25 4.06 1.38
N ILE A 272 3.14 3.86 2.38
CA ILE A 272 3.09 2.74 3.33
C ILE A 272 2.02 2.89 4.43
N LYS A 273 1.46 4.09 4.64
CA LYS A 273 0.51 4.39 5.73
C LYS A 273 -0.69 3.45 5.84
N PRO A 274 -1.30 2.94 4.76
CA PRO A 274 -2.41 1.99 4.87
C PRO A 274 -2.13 0.81 5.80
N VAL A 275 -0.87 0.35 5.88
CA VAL A 275 -0.44 -0.72 6.83
C VAL A 275 -0.63 -0.28 8.29
N THR A 276 -0.28 0.96 8.63
CA THR A 276 -0.49 1.52 9.98
C THR A 276 -1.97 1.58 10.34
N TYR A 277 -2.81 2.04 9.42
CA TYR A 277 -4.25 2.17 9.68
C TYR A 277 -4.94 0.81 9.76
N LEU A 278 -4.51 -0.17 8.96
CA LEU A 278 -4.92 -1.56 9.12
C LEU A 278 -4.60 -2.07 10.55
N GLY A 279 -3.40 -1.77 11.04
CA GLY A 279 -2.99 -2.09 12.40
C GLY A 279 -3.87 -1.42 13.46
N LEU A 280 -4.28 -0.16 13.27
CA LEU A 280 -5.20 0.55 14.16
C LEU A 280 -6.59 -0.09 14.16
N PHE A 281 -7.14 -0.49 13.00
CA PHE A 281 -8.44 -1.17 12.93
C PHE A 281 -8.42 -2.50 13.66
N ARG A 282 -7.33 -3.25 13.59
CA ARG A 282 -7.09 -4.48 14.39
C ARG A 282 -7.03 -4.23 15.90
N ARG A 283 -6.70 -3.00 16.30
CA ARG A 283 -6.72 -2.57 17.71
C ARG A 283 -8.10 -2.05 18.17
N GLY A 284 -9.12 -2.11 17.30
CA GLY A 284 -10.48 -1.70 17.61
C GLY A 284 -10.81 -0.24 17.32
N TYR A 285 -9.90 0.51 16.68
CA TYR A 285 -10.22 1.84 16.17
C TYR A 285 -11.08 1.73 14.91
N GLY A 286 -11.91 2.73 14.66
CA GLY A 286 -12.68 2.85 13.41
C GLY A 286 -12.26 4.08 12.59
N PRO A 287 -12.71 4.20 11.34
CA PRO A 287 -12.45 5.37 10.50
C PRO A 287 -12.86 6.70 11.14
N ALA A 288 -13.94 6.70 11.92
CA ALA A 288 -14.43 7.89 12.62
C ALA A 288 -13.63 8.24 13.89
N SER A 289 -12.84 7.32 14.43
CA SER A 289 -12.06 7.56 15.68
C SER A 289 -11.21 8.81 15.56
N MET A 290 -11.31 9.70 16.56
CA MET A 290 -10.56 10.94 16.63
C MET A 290 -9.13 10.70 17.10
N ILE A 291 -8.18 11.43 16.50
CA ILE A 291 -6.79 11.54 16.91
C ILE A 291 -6.34 12.99 16.78
N SER A 292 -5.44 13.47 17.63
CA SER A 292 -4.99 14.87 17.57
C SER A 292 -3.78 15.03 16.63
N ASP A 293 -3.96 15.84 15.57
CA ASP A 293 -2.90 16.30 14.68
C ASP A 293 -2.32 17.61 15.21
N VAL A 294 -1.41 17.51 16.17
CA VAL A 294 -0.72 18.64 16.84
C VAL A 294 0.78 18.40 16.82
N GLU A 295 1.59 19.47 16.93
CA GLU A 295 3.04 19.32 17.03
C GLU A 295 3.39 18.42 18.22
N THR A 296 3.90 17.23 17.93
CA THR A 296 4.11 16.19 18.93
C THR A 296 5.56 15.74 18.96
N VAL A 297 6.10 15.59 20.18
CA VAL A 297 7.43 15.04 20.43
C VAL A 297 7.31 13.54 20.71
N PHE A 298 8.06 12.75 19.97
CA PHE A 298 8.16 11.30 20.16
C PHE A 298 9.56 10.95 20.67
N ARG A 299 9.63 10.47 21.89
CA ARG A 299 10.85 9.87 22.47
C ARG A 299 10.46 8.93 23.63
N PRO A 300 11.17 7.81 23.80
CA PRO A 300 10.83 6.85 24.84
C PRO A 300 11.18 7.36 26.26
N ASN A 301 12.22 8.20 26.36
CA ASN A 301 12.70 8.77 27.64
C ASN A 301 13.52 10.04 27.40
N GLU A 302 13.88 10.76 28.46
CA GLU A 302 14.63 12.01 28.42
C GLU A 302 16.03 11.91 27.78
N SER A 303 16.65 10.73 27.78
CA SER A 303 17.98 10.51 27.23
C SER A 303 17.99 10.18 25.74
N ALA A 304 16.82 9.88 25.16
CA ALA A 304 16.69 9.55 23.74
C ALA A 304 16.55 10.82 22.89
N ASP A 305 16.99 10.71 21.65
CA ASP A 305 16.81 11.78 20.65
C ASP A 305 15.32 12.06 20.43
N GLU A 306 14.99 13.34 20.25
CA GLU A 306 13.64 13.78 19.95
C GLU A 306 13.32 13.54 18.46
N TYR A 307 12.19 12.88 18.21
CA TYR A 307 11.62 12.77 16.88
C TYR A 307 10.38 13.68 16.79
N LYS A 308 10.45 14.72 15.94
CA LYS A 308 9.40 15.73 15.74
C LYS A 308 9.00 15.80 14.27
N PRO A 309 8.17 14.86 13.79
CA PRO A 309 7.67 14.89 12.42
C PRO A 309 6.76 16.10 12.20
N LYS A 310 6.69 16.58 10.95
CA LYS A 310 5.78 17.63 10.52
C LYS A 310 4.89 17.11 9.39
N ASN A 311 3.71 17.68 9.24
CA ASN A 311 2.92 17.50 8.04
C ASN A 311 3.63 18.11 6.82
N TYR A 312 3.28 17.67 5.61
CA TYR A 312 3.94 18.11 4.38
C TYR A 312 3.88 19.63 4.16
N ASP A 313 2.77 20.25 4.54
CA ASP A 313 2.54 21.71 4.49
C ASP A 313 3.00 22.46 5.74
N GLY A 314 3.44 21.74 6.78
CA GLY A 314 3.84 22.30 8.07
C GLY A 314 2.70 22.65 9.01
N GLU A 315 1.44 22.50 8.58
CA GLU A 315 0.25 22.87 9.35
C GLU A 315 -0.25 21.72 10.24
N PHE A 316 -0.86 22.05 11.39
CA PHE A 316 -1.48 21.12 12.32
C PHE A 316 -2.98 21.44 12.46
N ARG A 317 -3.82 20.41 12.36
CA ARG A 317 -5.29 20.56 12.24
C ARG A 317 -6.05 20.34 13.54
N GLY A 318 -5.35 19.98 14.64
CA GLY A 318 -6.02 19.66 15.91
C GLY A 318 -6.74 18.29 15.83
N PRO A 319 -7.96 18.17 16.36
CA PRO A 319 -8.71 16.92 16.32
C PRO A 319 -9.12 16.55 14.89
N VAL A 320 -8.74 15.35 14.43
CA VAL A 320 -9.08 14.82 13.11
C VAL A 320 -9.51 13.36 13.22
N SER A 321 -10.38 12.90 12.33
CA SER A 321 -10.72 11.47 12.24
C SER A 321 -9.60 10.66 11.57
N LEU A 322 -9.53 9.36 11.84
CA LEU A 322 -8.60 8.46 11.14
C LEU A 322 -8.90 8.43 9.63
N ARG A 323 -10.18 8.55 9.22
CA ARG A 323 -10.58 8.70 7.82
C ARG A 323 -9.87 9.87 7.15
N ASN A 324 -10.00 11.07 7.71
CA ASN A 324 -9.39 12.27 7.17
C ASN A 324 -7.86 12.23 7.26
N SER A 325 -7.33 11.60 8.30
CA SER A 325 -5.89 11.44 8.51
C SER A 325 -5.23 10.57 7.44
N LEU A 326 -5.83 9.41 7.12
CA LEU A 326 -5.33 8.52 6.07
C LEU A 326 -5.56 9.12 4.68
N GLY A 327 -6.77 9.59 4.39
CA GLY A 327 -7.13 10.17 3.09
C GLY A 327 -6.28 11.39 2.75
N SER A 328 -6.06 12.28 3.72
CA SER A 328 -5.21 13.46 3.58
C SER A 328 -3.72 13.20 3.87
N SER A 329 -3.35 11.95 4.15
CA SER A 329 -1.95 11.55 4.34
C SER A 329 -1.20 12.30 5.46
N LEU A 330 -1.89 12.70 6.56
CA LEU A 330 -1.28 13.43 7.67
C LEU A 330 -0.18 12.58 8.35
N ASN A 331 0.90 13.24 8.76
CA ASN A 331 2.07 12.56 9.31
C ASN A 331 1.94 12.26 10.80
N ILE A 332 1.47 13.24 11.60
CA ILE A 332 1.40 13.07 13.06
C ILE A 332 0.45 11.94 13.45
N PRO A 333 -0.79 11.86 12.90
CA PRO A 333 -1.69 10.74 13.15
C PRO A 333 -1.09 9.39 12.78
N ALA A 334 -0.35 9.30 11.66
CA ALA A 334 0.28 8.06 11.24
C ALA A 334 1.40 7.63 12.21
N VAL A 335 2.23 8.56 12.68
CA VAL A 335 3.30 8.26 13.66
C VAL A 335 2.70 7.87 15.02
N LYS A 336 1.65 8.55 15.48
CA LYS A 336 0.87 8.11 16.65
C LYS A 336 0.28 6.72 16.44
N GLY A 337 -0.25 6.47 15.24
CA GLY A 337 -0.79 5.17 14.85
C GLY A 337 0.22 4.04 15.01
N VAL A 338 1.43 4.18 14.46
CA VAL A 338 2.45 3.14 14.61
C VAL A 338 2.96 3.03 16.05
N ALA A 339 2.96 4.10 16.84
CA ALA A 339 3.27 4.03 18.26
C ALA A 339 2.22 3.22 19.05
N ILE A 340 0.94 3.31 18.67
CA ILE A 340 -0.17 2.52 19.24
C ILE A 340 -0.10 1.06 18.78
N VAL A 341 0.14 0.82 17.50
CA VAL A 341 0.24 -0.53 16.92
C VAL A 341 1.48 -1.27 17.41
N GLY A 342 2.59 -0.55 17.50
CA GLY A 342 3.93 -1.10 17.76
C GLY A 342 4.68 -1.42 16.45
N VAL A 343 5.98 -1.09 16.40
CA VAL A 343 6.82 -1.31 15.21
C VAL A 343 6.85 -2.79 14.80
N LYS A 344 6.90 -3.70 15.76
CA LYS A 344 6.90 -5.15 15.48
C LYS A 344 5.64 -5.60 14.75
N ASP A 345 4.47 -5.20 15.24
CA ASP A 345 3.20 -5.59 14.64
C ASP A 345 3.01 -4.92 13.27
N PHE A 346 3.48 -3.67 13.12
CA PHE A 346 3.52 -3.01 11.82
C PHE A 346 4.35 -3.81 10.81
N LEU A 347 5.58 -4.22 11.16
CA LEU A 347 6.45 -5.02 10.29
C LEU A 347 5.82 -6.37 9.96
N GLN A 348 5.20 -7.03 10.95
CA GLN A 348 4.53 -8.30 10.72
C GLN A 348 3.37 -8.16 9.73
N ILE A 349 2.52 -7.14 9.89
CA ILE A 349 1.41 -6.85 8.97
C ILE A 349 1.95 -6.60 7.57
N ALA A 350 2.98 -5.76 7.44
CA ALA A 350 3.60 -5.45 6.15
C ALA A 350 4.17 -6.69 5.46
N TYR A 351 4.90 -7.53 6.19
CA TYR A 351 5.48 -8.77 5.67
C TYR A 351 4.41 -9.77 5.24
N ASP A 352 3.37 -9.97 6.06
CA ASP A 352 2.24 -10.84 5.71
C ASP A 352 1.53 -10.36 4.44
N MET A 353 1.44 -9.05 4.22
CA MET A 353 0.89 -8.45 3.01
C MET A 353 1.79 -8.64 1.78
N GLY A 354 3.10 -8.91 1.94
CA GLY A 354 4.02 -9.16 0.83
C GLY A 354 5.21 -8.20 0.70
N PHE A 355 5.41 -7.28 1.65
CA PHE A 355 6.62 -6.45 1.70
C PHE A 355 7.81 -7.27 2.21
N VAL A 356 8.50 -7.97 1.32
CA VAL A 356 9.54 -8.95 1.68
C VAL A 356 10.72 -8.33 2.46
N THR A 357 11.01 -7.07 2.24
CA THR A 357 12.09 -6.34 2.93
C THR A 357 11.73 -5.95 4.38
N LEU A 358 10.45 -6.04 4.75
CA LEU A 358 9.94 -5.63 6.06
C LEU A 358 9.71 -6.81 7.02
N GLU A 359 10.35 -7.96 6.78
CA GLU A 359 10.30 -9.08 7.71
C GLU A 359 10.69 -8.63 9.14
N PRO A 360 9.93 -9.01 10.20
CA PRO A 360 10.19 -8.58 11.57
C PRO A 360 11.39 -9.32 12.20
N THR A 361 12.55 -9.26 11.55
CA THR A 361 13.82 -9.81 12.06
C THR A 361 14.40 -8.93 13.17
N ASP A 362 15.31 -9.49 13.97
CA ASP A 362 16.00 -8.73 15.03
C ASP A 362 16.76 -7.51 14.48
N ASP A 363 17.27 -7.60 13.26
CA ASP A 363 17.99 -6.50 12.61
C ASP A 363 17.01 -5.41 12.13
N ASN A 364 15.90 -5.75 11.53
CA ASN A 364 14.85 -4.81 11.14
C ASN A 364 14.21 -4.14 12.37
N MET A 365 14.02 -4.90 13.46
CA MET A 365 13.52 -4.35 14.72
C MET A 365 14.48 -3.33 15.37
N LYS A 366 15.78 -3.44 15.15
CA LYS A 366 16.78 -2.46 15.60
C LYS A 366 16.91 -1.28 14.66
N ARG A 367 16.76 -1.52 13.36
CA ARG A 367 16.92 -0.52 12.29
C ARG A 367 15.74 0.43 12.21
N PHE A 368 14.51 -0.07 12.38
CA PHE A 368 13.29 0.71 12.14
C PHE A 368 12.68 1.21 13.44
N GLY A 369 12.33 2.49 13.46
CA GLY A 369 11.58 3.15 14.52
C GLY A 369 10.22 3.64 14.01
N LEU A 370 9.62 4.61 14.72
CA LEU A 370 8.31 5.17 14.36
C LEU A 370 8.26 5.80 12.95
N ALA A 371 9.42 6.21 12.40
CA ALA A 371 9.52 6.75 11.05
C ALA A 371 9.17 5.74 9.94
N VAL A 372 9.07 4.44 10.25
CA VAL A 372 8.71 3.40 9.29
C VAL A 372 7.36 3.68 8.62
N THR A 373 6.38 4.27 9.33
CA THR A 373 5.08 4.67 8.77
C THR A 373 5.16 5.84 7.77
N LEU A 374 6.27 6.57 7.76
CA LEU A 374 6.57 7.62 6.80
C LEU A 374 7.52 7.14 5.68
N GLY A 375 7.73 5.83 5.59
CA GLY A 375 8.56 5.21 4.57
C GLY A 375 10.05 5.22 4.87
N GLY A 376 10.45 5.14 6.14
CA GLY A 376 11.85 5.05 6.55
C GLY A 376 12.54 3.71 6.22
N ALA A 377 11.89 2.82 5.47
CA ALA A 377 12.40 1.52 5.04
C ALA A 377 12.19 1.38 3.53
N GLU A 378 13.16 0.80 2.83
CA GLU A 378 13.08 0.61 1.37
C GLU A 378 12.25 -0.63 1.02
N VAL A 379 11.48 -0.54 -0.08
CA VAL A 379 10.64 -1.60 -0.65
C VAL A 379 10.73 -1.61 -2.18
N HIS A 380 10.32 -2.71 -2.82
CA HIS A 380 10.16 -2.76 -4.26
C HIS A 380 8.77 -2.26 -4.70
N LEU A 381 8.68 -1.72 -5.91
CA LEU A 381 7.39 -1.31 -6.48
C LEU A 381 6.47 -2.52 -6.67
N LEU A 382 7.00 -3.62 -7.19
CA LEU A 382 6.24 -4.86 -7.37
C LEU A 382 5.71 -5.41 -6.04
N ASP A 383 6.51 -5.40 -4.97
CA ASP A 383 6.06 -5.83 -3.63
C ASP A 383 4.94 -4.93 -3.10
N THR A 384 5.04 -3.61 -3.34
CA THR A 384 4.00 -2.65 -2.93
C THR A 384 2.69 -2.90 -3.66
N VAL A 385 2.74 -3.13 -4.97
CA VAL A 385 1.57 -3.49 -5.80
C VAL A 385 0.98 -4.82 -5.32
N THR A 386 1.82 -5.84 -5.10
CA THR A 386 1.40 -7.15 -4.59
C THR A 386 0.75 -7.04 -3.21
N ALA A 387 1.33 -6.28 -2.30
CA ALA A 387 0.77 -6.10 -0.96
C ALA A 387 -0.60 -5.42 -1.00
N TYR A 388 -0.75 -4.39 -1.83
CA TYR A 388 -1.99 -3.61 -1.92
C TYR A 388 -3.06 -4.28 -2.78
N SER A 389 -2.70 -5.27 -3.62
CA SER A 389 -3.68 -6.12 -4.27
C SER A 389 -4.56 -6.86 -3.25
N SER A 390 -4.04 -7.12 -2.04
CA SER A 390 -4.84 -7.71 -0.96
C SER A 390 -6.00 -6.82 -0.51
N PHE A 391 -5.86 -5.48 -0.56
CA PHE A 391 -6.99 -4.57 -0.34
C PHE A 391 -8.02 -4.67 -1.48
N ALA A 392 -7.56 -4.71 -2.74
CA ALA A 392 -8.42 -4.85 -3.90
C ALA A 392 -9.17 -6.18 -3.92
N ASN A 393 -8.52 -7.25 -3.46
CA ASN A 393 -9.00 -8.62 -3.46
C ASN A 393 -9.60 -9.07 -2.10
N THR A 394 -10.35 -8.19 -1.45
CA THR A 394 -11.11 -8.48 -0.22
C THR A 394 -10.30 -9.16 0.91
N GLY A 395 -9.04 -8.82 1.03
CA GLY A 395 -8.12 -9.32 2.05
C GLY A 395 -7.30 -10.56 1.66
N LEU A 396 -7.39 -11.01 0.42
CA LEU A 396 -6.62 -12.12 -0.13
C LEU A 396 -5.39 -11.61 -0.90
N ARG A 397 -4.19 -11.95 -0.46
CA ARG A 397 -2.94 -11.72 -1.20
C ARG A 397 -2.72 -12.83 -2.21
N VAL A 398 -2.48 -12.48 -3.46
CA VAL A 398 -2.04 -13.38 -4.53
C VAL A 398 -0.62 -13.01 -4.92
N ASN A 399 0.24 -14.01 -5.12
CA ASN A 399 1.62 -13.75 -5.55
C ASN A 399 1.64 -13.28 -7.01
N PRO A 400 2.64 -12.47 -7.42
CA PRO A 400 2.77 -12.03 -8.81
C PRO A 400 2.94 -13.22 -9.77
N VAL A 401 2.24 -13.16 -10.88
CA VAL A 401 2.25 -14.18 -11.94
C VAL A 401 2.70 -13.52 -13.24
N ALA A 402 3.86 -13.93 -13.75
CA ALA A 402 4.39 -13.47 -15.04
C ALA A 402 4.36 -14.56 -16.11
N ILE A 403 4.39 -15.83 -15.72
CA ILE A 403 4.46 -16.98 -16.61
C ILE A 403 3.17 -17.81 -16.49
N LEU A 404 2.43 -17.91 -17.59
CA LEU A 404 1.19 -18.71 -17.64
C LEU A 404 1.46 -20.14 -18.13
N LYS A 405 2.37 -20.30 -19.12
CA LYS A 405 2.67 -21.63 -19.67
C LYS A 405 4.07 -21.68 -20.24
N VAL A 406 4.74 -22.82 -20.08
CA VAL A 406 6.02 -23.11 -20.73
C VAL A 406 5.92 -24.43 -21.47
N GLU A 407 6.26 -24.44 -22.75
CA GLU A 407 6.32 -25.59 -23.63
C GLU A 407 7.75 -25.78 -24.15
N ASP A 408 8.18 -27.03 -24.33
CA ASP A 408 9.43 -27.32 -25.02
C ASP A 408 9.27 -27.21 -26.56
N ARG A 409 10.37 -27.36 -27.29
CA ARG A 409 10.38 -27.29 -28.75
C ARG A 409 9.47 -28.31 -29.44
N ASP A 410 9.12 -29.42 -28.75
CA ASP A 410 8.26 -30.48 -29.27
C ASP A 410 6.78 -30.22 -28.87
N GLY A 411 6.47 -29.14 -28.20
CA GLY A 411 5.13 -28.72 -27.76
C GLY A 411 4.66 -29.44 -26.50
N ARG A 412 5.57 -30.12 -25.77
CA ARG A 412 5.22 -30.72 -24.47
C ARG A 412 5.20 -29.62 -23.40
N VAL A 413 4.13 -29.58 -22.65
CA VAL A 413 3.97 -28.63 -21.52
C VAL A 413 4.93 -29.02 -20.40
N LEU A 414 5.83 -28.10 -20.05
CA LEU A 414 6.76 -28.20 -18.92
C LEU A 414 6.20 -27.55 -17.66
N PHE A 415 5.46 -26.46 -17.83
CA PHE A 415 4.80 -25.74 -16.76
C PHE A 415 3.49 -25.13 -17.26
N GLU A 416 2.48 -25.14 -16.42
CA GLU A 416 1.22 -24.43 -16.62
C GLU A 416 0.76 -23.85 -15.30
N HIS A 417 0.59 -22.54 -15.27
CA HIS A 417 0.08 -21.84 -14.08
C HIS A 417 -1.34 -22.32 -13.78
N LYS A 418 -1.59 -22.62 -12.53
CA LYS A 418 -2.93 -22.92 -12.02
C LYS A 418 -3.33 -21.82 -11.05
N ALA A 419 -4.51 -21.28 -11.23
CA ALA A 419 -5.05 -20.32 -10.27
C ALA A 419 -4.98 -20.90 -8.86
N VAL A 420 -4.32 -20.17 -7.97
CA VAL A 420 -4.17 -20.52 -6.56
C VAL A 420 -5.07 -19.62 -5.75
N GLU A 421 -5.79 -20.20 -4.80
CA GLU A 421 -6.51 -19.39 -3.83
C GLU A 421 -5.51 -18.51 -3.06
N GLY A 422 -5.79 -17.18 -2.99
CA GLY A 422 -4.91 -16.24 -2.33
C GLY A 422 -4.79 -16.52 -0.82
N GLN A 423 -3.68 -16.11 -0.24
CA GLN A 423 -3.48 -16.15 1.21
C GLN A 423 -4.29 -15.03 1.88
N ARG A 424 -5.17 -15.37 2.84
CA ARG A 424 -5.86 -14.35 3.61
C ARG A 424 -4.92 -13.66 4.60
N VAL A 425 -4.73 -12.37 4.40
CA VAL A 425 -3.83 -11.52 5.21
C VAL A 425 -4.59 -10.48 6.03
N MET A 426 -5.86 -10.24 5.70
CA MET A 426 -6.78 -9.39 6.47
C MET A 426 -8.22 -9.84 6.27
N THR A 427 -9.15 -9.38 7.12
CA THR A 427 -10.57 -9.65 6.94
C THR A 427 -11.16 -8.83 5.79
N THR A 428 -12.34 -9.21 5.33
CA THR A 428 -13.05 -8.47 4.28
C THR A 428 -13.40 -7.05 4.75
N GLY A 429 -13.82 -6.91 6.02
CA GLY A 429 -14.13 -5.62 6.61
C GLY A 429 -12.90 -4.72 6.77
N GLU A 430 -11.76 -5.27 7.20
CA GLU A 430 -10.49 -4.53 7.28
C GLU A 430 -10.09 -3.96 5.90
N SER A 431 -10.19 -4.78 4.86
CA SER A 431 -9.94 -4.38 3.47
C SER A 431 -10.93 -3.28 3.03
N PHE A 432 -12.23 -3.48 3.29
CA PHE A 432 -13.26 -2.52 2.94
C PHE A 432 -13.02 -1.14 3.56
N LEU A 433 -12.68 -1.07 4.86
CA LEU A 433 -12.44 0.22 5.53
C LEU A 433 -11.30 1.01 4.88
N ILE A 434 -10.22 0.35 4.47
CA ILE A 434 -9.10 1.01 3.75
C ILE A 434 -9.56 1.48 2.36
N ASN A 435 -10.26 0.62 1.61
CA ASN A 435 -10.76 0.95 0.28
C ASN A 435 -11.75 2.11 0.31
N ASP A 436 -12.69 2.10 1.25
CA ASP A 436 -13.69 3.15 1.42
C ASP A 436 -13.04 4.51 1.73
N ILE A 437 -12.07 4.55 2.64
CA ILE A 437 -11.35 5.79 2.96
C ILE A 437 -10.55 6.30 1.76
N LEU A 438 -9.83 5.42 1.07
CA LEU A 438 -8.93 5.81 -0.02
C LEU A 438 -9.66 6.09 -1.35
N SER A 439 -10.90 5.68 -1.50
CA SER A 439 -11.77 6.06 -2.63
C SER A 439 -12.60 7.31 -2.34
N ASP A 440 -12.74 7.73 -1.07
CA ASP A 440 -13.50 8.91 -0.68
C ASP A 440 -12.70 10.21 -0.93
N ASN A 441 -13.15 11.01 -1.92
CA ASN A 441 -12.51 12.28 -2.21
C ASN A 441 -12.67 13.30 -1.06
N ASN A 442 -13.70 13.18 -0.21
CA ASN A 442 -13.88 14.08 0.93
C ASN A 442 -12.82 13.82 2.02
N ALA A 443 -12.39 12.57 2.20
CA ALA A 443 -11.35 12.21 3.16
C ALA A 443 -10.00 12.88 2.87
N ARG A 444 -9.74 13.27 1.60
CA ARG A 444 -8.47 13.87 1.18
C ARG A 444 -8.48 15.40 1.05
N LEU A 445 -9.61 16.03 1.33
CA LEU A 445 -9.77 17.49 1.12
C LEU A 445 -8.76 18.34 1.87
N LEU A 446 -8.35 17.93 3.08
CA LEU A 446 -7.45 18.70 3.94
C LEU A 446 -6.05 18.91 3.34
N ALA A 447 -5.58 18.00 2.47
CA ALA A 447 -4.25 18.07 1.87
C ALA A 447 -4.27 18.22 0.34
N PHE A 448 -5.24 17.62 -0.36
CA PHE A 448 -5.23 17.55 -1.83
C PHE A 448 -6.29 18.42 -2.51
N GLY A 449 -7.25 18.96 -1.74
CA GLY A 449 -8.35 19.75 -2.29
C GLY A 449 -9.35 18.94 -3.13
N ALA A 450 -10.43 19.59 -3.55
CA ALA A 450 -11.53 18.93 -4.25
C ALA A 450 -11.19 18.49 -5.69
N ASN A 451 -10.30 19.22 -6.37
CA ASN A 451 -9.95 19.03 -7.78
C ASN A 451 -8.62 18.27 -7.97
N SER A 452 -8.27 17.39 -7.05
CA SER A 452 -7.05 16.57 -7.13
C SER A 452 -7.09 15.63 -8.32
N LEU A 453 -5.93 15.37 -8.95
CA LEU A 453 -5.75 14.32 -9.96
C LEU A 453 -6.09 12.91 -9.43
N LEU A 454 -6.09 12.75 -8.10
CA LEU A 454 -6.48 11.51 -7.43
C LEU A 454 -7.99 11.26 -7.46
N ASN A 455 -8.79 12.28 -7.77
CA ASN A 455 -10.23 12.13 -7.96
C ASN A 455 -10.52 11.64 -9.38
N THR A 456 -10.84 10.37 -9.52
CA THR A 456 -11.18 9.73 -10.79
C THR A 456 -12.67 9.84 -11.13
N GLY A 457 -13.53 10.24 -10.17
CA GLY A 457 -14.99 10.17 -10.30
C GLY A 457 -15.54 8.72 -10.30
N ARG A 458 -14.72 7.75 -9.96
CA ARG A 458 -15.03 6.31 -9.89
C ARG A 458 -14.55 5.75 -8.54
N PRO A 459 -15.07 4.60 -8.07
CA PRO A 459 -14.70 3.99 -6.79
C PRO A 459 -13.30 3.35 -6.86
N ILE A 460 -12.28 4.18 -7.07
CA ILE A 460 -10.87 3.78 -7.14
C ILE A 460 -10.17 4.29 -5.88
N ALA A 461 -9.62 3.37 -5.12
CA ALA A 461 -8.78 3.69 -3.97
C ALA A 461 -7.39 4.14 -4.46
N VAL A 462 -6.83 5.19 -3.85
CA VAL A 462 -5.51 5.70 -4.24
C VAL A 462 -4.75 6.26 -3.05
N LYS A 463 -3.44 5.94 -3.00
CA LYS A 463 -2.51 6.46 -1.99
C LYS A 463 -1.24 6.95 -2.64
N THR A 464 -0.81 8.16 -2.26
CA THR A 464 0.46 8.74 -2.67
C THR A 464 1.54 8.59 -1.61
N GLY A 465 2.79 8.60 -2.06
CA GLY A 465 3.97 8.66 -1.22
C GLY A 465 4.98 9.67 -1.75
N THR A 466 5.65 10.38 -0.86
CA THR A 466 6.79 11.25 -1.18
C THR A 466 7.74 11.16 -0.01
N THR A 467 9.03 10.96 -0.27
CA THR A 467 10.06 10.96 0.76
C THR A 467 10.38 12.37 1.21
N ASN A 468 10.78 12.53 2.48
CA ASN A 468 11.11 13.85 3.05
C ASN A 468 12.21 14.56 2.25
N ASP A 469 13.18 13.82 1.73
CA ASP A 469 14.30 14.33 0.92
C ASP A 469 13.95 14.48 -0.56
N GLN A 470 12.68 14.26 -0.95
CA GLN A 470 12.21 14.31 -2.34
C GLN A 470 13.01 13.39 -3.30
N ARG A 471 13.38 12.19 -2.86
CA ARG A 471 14.11 11.22 -3.70
C ARG A 471 13.18 10.29 -4.44
N ASP A 472 12.06 9.94 -3.81
CA ASP A 472 11.07 9.00 -4.34
C ASP A 472 9.68 9.62 -4.27
N ASN A 473 8.93 9.48 -5.35
CA ASN A 473 7.52 9.86 -5.40
C ASN A 473 6.70 8.71 -5.97
N TRP A 474 5.63 8.34 -5.27
CA TRP A 474 4.82 7.16 -5.52
C TRP A 474 3.36 7.51 -5.68
N THR A 475 2.66 6.76 -6.52
CA THR A 475 1.20 6.70 -6.52
C THR A 475 0.75 5.27 -6.79
N ILE A 476 0.00 4.71 -5.86
CA ILE A 476 -0.59 3.38 -5.98
C ILE A 476 -2.10 3.52 -5.88
N GLY A 477 -2.84 2.99 -6.85
CA GLY A 477 -4.28 3.02 -6.80
C GLY A 477 -4.91 1.84 -7.54
N TRP A 478 -6.12 1.50 -7.14
CA TRP A 478 -6.75 0.24 -7.51
C TRP A 478 -8.26 0.27 -7.49
N SER A 479 -8.85 -0.57 -8.34
CA SER A 479 -10.21 -1.07 -8.23
C SER A 479 -10.19 -2.54 -7.81
N GLN A 480 -11.33 -3.23 -7.88
CA GLN A 480 -11.39 -4.68 -7.67
C GLN A 480 -10.77 -5.49 -8.83
N GLU A 481 -10.59 -4.90 -10.00
CA GLU A 481 -10.16 -5.60 -11.21
C GLU A 481 -8.79 -5.18 -11.73
N ILE A 482 -8.31 -3.99 -11.33
CA ILE A 482 -7.03 -3.46 -11.81
C ILE A 482 -6.29 -2.72 -10.69
N MET A 483 -5.00 -2.95 -10.62
CA MET A 483 -4.05 -2.31 -9.71
C MET A 483 -2.95 -1.64 -10.52
N VAL A 484 -2.67 -0.37 -10.24
CA VAL A 484 -1.58 0.40 -10.86
C VAL A 484 -0.71 1.00 -9.79
N GLY A 485 0.56 0.67 -9.79
CA GLY A 485 1.59 1.30 -8.98
C GLY A 485 2.59 2.05 -9.85
N THR A 486 2.94 3.27 -9.48
CA THR A 486 3.88 4.12 -10.21
C THR A 486 4.90 4.75 -9.25
N TRP A 487 6.10 4.92 -9.77
CA TRP A 487 7.22 5.59 -9.10
C TRP A 487 7.90 6.55 -10.06
N VAL A 488 8.38 7.69 -9.56
CA VAL A 488 9.34 8.55 -10.23
C VAL A 488 10.45 8.97 -9.28
N GLY A 489 11.65 9.18 -9.84
CA GLY A 489 12.84 9.56 -9.11
C GLY A 489 14.07 9.45 -9.99
N ASN A 490 15.24 9.23 -9.36
CA ASN A 490 16.51 9.09 -10.05
C ASN A 490 17.16 7.76 -9.67
N ASN A 491 17.75 7.04 -10.65
CA ASN A 491 18.39 5.75 -10.37
C ASN A 491 19.58 5.88 -9.41
N ASP A 492 20.31 6.99 -9.46
CA ASP A 492 21.41 7.34 -8.57
C ASP A 492 20.96 7.85 -7.19
N ASN A 493 19.63 7.85 -6.93
CA ASN A 493 19.03 8.34 -5.70
C ASN A 493 19.31 9.84 -5.41
N SER A 494 19.63 10.65 -6.41
CA SER A 494 19.72 12.10 -6.28
C SER A 494 18.33 12.74 -6.02
N PRO A 495 18.23 13.83 -5.24
CA PRO A 495 16.94 14.42 -4.90
C PRO A 495 16.31 15.15 -6.10
N MET A 496 14.99 15.05 -6.21
CA MET A 496 14.17 15.84 -7.12
C MET A 496 13.97 17.27 -6.56
N THR A 497 13.61 18.24 -7.38
CA THR A 497 13.58 19.66 -6.95
C THR A 497 12.19 20.26 -6.72
N LYS A 498 11.14 19.78 -7.32
CA LYS A 498 9.78 20.37 -7.22
C LYS A 498 8.69 19.33 -7.37
N VAL A 499 8.67 18.36 -6.47
CA VAL A 499 7.62 17.34 -6.50
C VAL A 499 6.48 17.75 -5.58
N ALA A 500 5.29 17.97 -6.13
CA ALA A 500 4.06 18.13 -5.38
C ALA A 500 3.27 16.80 -5.43
N SER A 501 3.18 16.12 -4.29
CA SER A 501 2.41 14.88 -4.16
C SER A 501 0.96 15.10 -4.65
N GLY A 502 0.49 14.24 -5.54
CA GLY A 502 -0.86 14.32 -6.11
C GLY A 502 -1.05 15.32 -7.26
N ILE A 503 0.01 16.05 -7.68
CA ILE A 503 -0.05 17.04 -8.79
C ILE A 503 1.01 16.75 -9.83
N THR A 504 2.26 16.50 -9.42
CA THR A 504 3.41 16.24 -10.29
C THR A 504 4.04 14.90 -9.95
N GLY A 505 4.90 14.40 -10.83
CA GLY A 505 5.60 13.12 -10.63
C GLY A 505 4.74 11.89 -10.93
N ALA A 506 4.59 10.97 -10.00
CA ALA A 506 3.94 9.67 -10.22
C ALA A 506 2.41 9.75 -10.43
N SER A 507 1.72 10.78 -9.90
CA SER A 507 0.26 10.85 -9.97
C SER A 507 -0.31 11.06 -11.38
N PRO A 508 0.26 11.91 -12.25
CA PRO A 508 -0.15 12.00 -13.66
C PRO A 508 0.02 10.68 -14.40
N ILE A 509 1.16 10.00 -14.22
CA ILE A 509 1.45 8.69 -14.82
C ILE A 509 0.38 7.67 -14.38
N TRP A 510 0.18 7.53 -13.06
CA TRP A 510 -0.83 6.65 -12.49
C TRP A 510 -2.21 6.91 -13.08
N ARG A 511 -2.61 8.20 -13.13
CA ARG A 511 -3.93 8.58 -13.62
C ARG A 511 -4.15 8.18 -15.06
N ARG A 512 -3.17 8.43 -15.93
CA ARG A 512 -3.26 8.07 -17.36
C ARG A 512 -3.33 6.56 -17.53
N ILE A 513 -2.47 5.78 -16.84
CA ILE A 513 -2.45 4.32 -16.94
C ILE A 513 -3.74 3.70 -16.41
N ILE A 514 -4.28 4.18 -15.27
CA ILE A 514 -5.53 3.62 -14.73
C ILE A 514 -6.71 3.90 -15.68
N PHE A 515 -6.74 5.05 -16.35
CA PHE A 515 -7.79 5.35 -17.34
C PHE A 515 -7.61 4.53 -18.60
N ALA A 516 -6.39 4.32 -19.11
CA ALA A 516 -6.10 3.41 -20.21
C ALA A 516 -6.64 2.00 -19.92
N ALA A 517 -6.32 1.45 -18.76
CA ALA A 517 -6.85 0.15 -18.35
C ALA A 517 -8.39 0.12 -18.27
N LEU A 518 -9.02 1.19 -17.79
CA LEU A 518 -10.50 1.29 -17.75
C LEU A 518 -11.11 1.38 -19.15
N ASP A 519 -10.43 2.03 -20.10
CA ASP A 519 -10.85 2.12 -21.50
C ASP A 519 -10.66 0.79 -22.23
N ASP A 520 -9.68 -0.03 -21.83
CA ASP A 520 -9.47 -1.42 -22.28
C ASP A 520 -10.49 -2.41 -21.70
N GLY A 521 -11.38 -1.95 -20.81
CA GLY A 521 -12.52 -2.73 -20.32
C GLY A 521 -12.39 -3.29 -18.90
N TYR A 522 -11.31 -2.96 -18.16
CA TYR A 522 -11.22 -3.28 -16.73
C TYR A 522 -12.23 -2.45 -15.96
N GLY A 523 -12.94 -3.08 -15.00
CA GLY A 523 -14.00 -2.46 -14.25
C GLY A 523 -13.51 -1.72 -12.99
N ALA A 524 -14.35 -0.80 -12.53
CA ALA A 524 -14.23 -0.21 -11.19
C ALA A 524 -15.60 -0.27 -10.49
N PRO A 525 -16.06 -1.47 -10.09
CA PRO A 525 -17.32 -1.62 -9.38
C PRO A 525 -17.27 -0.95 -8.01
N ALA A 526 -18.44 -0.60 -7.47
CA ALA A 526 -18.53 -0.06 -6.11
C ALA A 526 -18.07 -1.10 -5.08
N TRP A 527 -17.44 -0.63 -4.01
CA TRP A 527 -17.06 -1.49 -2.90
C TRP A 527 -18.31 -1.97 -2.16
N GLU A 528 -18.51 -3.28 -2.12
CA GLU A 528 -19.63 -3.88 -1.38
C GLU A 528 -19.33 -3.85 0.13
N ILE A 529 -20.35 -3.51 0.93
CA ILE A 529 -20.22 -3.49 2.39
C ILE A 529 -20.23 -4.95 2.89
N PRO A 530 -19.15 -5.43 3.53
CA PRO A 530 -19.09 -6.81 4.00
C PRO A 530 -19.98 -7.06 5.24
N GLU A 531 -20.28 -8.34 5.49
CA GLU A 531 -21.10 -8.73 6.64
C GLU A 531 -20.46 -8.39 8.01
N ASP A 532 -19.14 -8.29 8.09
CA ASP A 532 -18.41 -7.93 9.32
C ASP A 532 -18.28 -6.42 9.53
N VAL A 533 -18.93 -5.61 8.70
CA VAL A 533 -18.97 -4.14 8.79
C VAL A 533 -20.39 -3.67 9.11
N GLU A 534 -20.50 -2.61 9.87
CA GLU A 534 -21.74 -1.89 10.14
C GLU A 534 -21.57 -0.38 9.92
N GLN A 535 -22.65 0.27 9.46
CA GLN A 535 -22.69 1.72 9.26
C GLN A 535 -23.44 2.36 10.42
N ILE A 536 -22.79 3.33 11.08
CA ILE A 536 -23.31 3.99 12.28
C ILE A 536 -23.34 5.51 12.06
N GLU A 537 -24.37 6.16 12.56
CA GLU A 537 -24.41 7.62 12.68
C GLU A 537 -23.60 8.02 13.92
N VAL A 538 -22.53 8.81 13.71
CA VAL A 538 -21.57 9.20 14.74
C VAL A 538 -21.49 10.72 14.87
N ASP A 539 -21.09 11.21 16.02
CA ASP A 539 -20.64 12.58 16.22
C ASP A 539 -19.51 12.92 15.25
N SER A 540 -19.63 14.04 14.55
CA SER A 540 -18.70 14.42 13.47
C SER A 540 -17.28 14.68 13.94
N LEU A 541 -17.08 15.01 15.22
CA LEU A 541 -15.79 15.36 15.81
C LEU A 541 -15.15 14.18 16.52
N SER A 542 -15.88 13.54 17.43
CA SER A 542 -15.34 12.49 18.30
C SER A 542 -15.34 11.10 17.66
N GLY A 543 -16.29 10.84 16.75
CA GLY A 543 -16.52 9.53 16.15
C GLY A 543 -17.28 8.55 17.07
N TYR A 544 -17.76 8.99 18.22
CA TYR A 544 -18.68 8.22 19.07
C TYR A 544 -20.09 8.19 18.47
N PRO A 545 -20.93 7.22 18.82
CA PRO A 545 -22.31 7.20 18.37
C PRO A 545 -23.01 8.53 18.63
N LYS A 546 -23.86 8.97 17.70
CA LYS A 546 -24.59 10.23 17.79
C LYS A 546 -25.25 10.39 19.17
N HIS A 547 -25.05 11.52 19.77
CA HIS A 547 -25.64 11.90 21.04
C HIS A 547 -25.87 13.42 21.09
N ASP A 548 -26.67 13.87 22.01
CA ASP A 548 -27.08 15.27 22.13
C ASP A 548 -27.56 15.87 20.78
N ASP A 549 -27.40 17.18 20.60
CA ASP A 549 -27.73 17.91 19.37
C ASP A 549 -26.47 18.20 18.52
N PHE A 550 -25.38 17.46 18.72
CA PHE A 550 -24.14 17.69 18.01
C PHE A 550 -24.21 17.30 16.52
N PRO A 551 -23.44 17.95 15.66
CA PRO A 551 -23.35 17.56 14.26
C PRO A 551 -22.92 16.11 14.11
N SER A 552 -23.62 15.37 13.24
CA SER A 552 -23.38 13.94 13.03
C SER A 552 -23.09 13.62 11.57
N ARG A 553 -22.43 12.49 11.33
CA ARG A 553 -22.20 11.89 10.00
C ARG A 553 -22.28 10.38 10.08
N SER A 554 -22.56 9.72 8.97
CA SER A 554 -22.43 8.26 8.89
C SER A 554 -20.99 7.87 8.64
N ASP A 555 -20.53 6.80 9.32
CA ASP A 555 -19.25 6.17 9.05
C ASP A 555 -19.33 4.65 9.27
N TYR A 556 -18.31 3.90 8.85
CA TYR A 556 -18.26 2.45 8.90
C TYR A 556 -17.36 1.96 10.04
N PHE A 557 -17.74 0.83 10.64
CA PHE A 557 -16.98 0.17 11.70
C PHE A 557 -16.95 -1.34 11.48
N LEU A 558 -15.89 -1.98 11.91
CA LEU A 558 -15.95 -3.44 12.12
C LEU A 558 -16.94 -3.73 13.24
N LYS A 559 -17.76 -4.75 13.07
CA LYS A 559 -18.74 -5.15 14.11
C LYS A 559 -18.05 -5.41 15.45
N GLY A 560 -18.57 -4.80 16.50
CA GLY A 560 -18.02 -4.89 17.85
C GLY A 560 -16.90 -3.90 18.18
N THR A 561 -16.53 -2.99 17.25
CA THR A 561 -15.54 -1.93 17.50
C THR A 561 -16.17 -0.53 17.65
N VAL A 562 -17.49 -0.44 17.55
CA VAL A 562 -18.21 0.83 17.79
C VAL A 562 -18.00 1.27 19.24
N PRO A 563 -17.50 2.49 19.50
CA PRO A 563 -17.30 2.96 20.84
C PRO A 563 -18.63 3.11 21.60
N SER A 564 -18.61 2.87 22.90
CA SER A 564 -19.80 2.99 23.76
C SER A 564 -19.92 4.37 24.40
N LEU A 565 -21.15 4.86 24.52
CA LEU A 565 -21.42 6.08 25.28
C LEU A 565 -21.18 5.85 26.81
N PRO A 566 -20.85 6.90 27.59
CA PRO A 566 -20.79 8.32 27.21
C PRO A 566 -19.53 8.68 26.41
N ASP A 567 -19.67 9.70 25.56
CA ASP A 567 -18.56 10.26 24.78
C ASP A 567 -17.60 11.06 25.70
N PRO A 568 -16.34 10.66 25.83
CA PRO A 568 -15.37 11.35 26.68
C PRO A 568 -14.73 12.58 26.00
N ILE A 569 -14.99 12.81 24.72
CA ILE A 569 -14.34 13.81 23.88
C ILE A 569 -15.24 15.01 23.66
N HIS A 570 -16.47 14.80 23.21
CA HIS A 570 -17.41 15.86 22.87
C HIS A 570 -18.60 15.79 23.82
N SER A 571 -18.65 16.72 24.78
CA SER A 571 -19.59 16.63 25.88
C SER A 571 -20.16 17.98 26.27
N LYS A 572 -21.36 17.98 26.81
CA LYS A 572 -21.95 19.13 27.51
C LYS A 572 -21.59 19.04 29.00
N LEU A 573 -20.90 20.04 29.50
CA LEU A 573 -20.64 20.17 30.93
C LEU A 573 -21.60 21.17 31.57
N LYS A 574 -21.98 20.91 32.80
CA LYS A 574 -22.88 21.75 33.59
C LYS A 574 -22.09 22.91 34.16
N MET A 575 -22.41 24.12 33.70
CA MET A 575 -21.76 25.36 34.07
C MET A 575 -22.58 26.14 35.12
N CYS A 576 -21.91 26.91 35.91
CA CYS A 576 -22.55 27.80 36.84
C CYS A 576 -23.36 28.89 36.17
N LYS A 577 -24.66 28.99 36.48
CA LYS A 577 -25.51 30.03 35.95
C LYS A 577 -25.10 31.40 36.48
N GLY A 578 -24.69 32.32 35.61
CA GLY A 578 -24.18 33.63 35.96
C GLY A 578 -22.66 33.73 36.13
N ASP A 579 -21.92 32.61 36.16
CA ASP A 579 -20.46 32.54 36.10
C ASP A 579 -20.02 31.37 35.18
N GLU A 580 -20.16 31.58 33.87
CA GLU A 580 -19.86 30.57 32.85
C GLU A 580 -18.37 30.19 32.76
N GLY A 581 -17.50 30.76 33.59
CA GLY A 581 -16.10 30.37 33.75
C GLY A 581 -15.90 29.23 34.74
N LYS A 582 -16.97 28.76 35.43
CA LYS A 582 -16.88 27.73 36.46
C LYS A 582 -17.89 26.59 36.26
N LEU A 583 -17.50 25.39 36.71
CA LEU A 583 -18.37 24.22 36.72
C LEU A 583 -19.43 24.38 37.83
N ALA A 584 -20.64 23.90 37.58
CA ALA A 584 -21.68 23.86 38.57
C ALA A 584 -21.38 22.76 39.62
N THR A 585 -21.57 23.13 40.89
CA THR A 585 -21.53 22.14 41.98
C THR A 585 -22.75 21.21 41.93
N GLU A 586 -22.66 20.04 42.55
CA GLU A 586 -23.79 19.11 42.68
C GLU A 586 -25.02 19.77 43.34
N ALA A 587 -24.79 20.68 44.28
CA ALA A 587 -25.85 21.46 44.90
C ALA A 587 -26.60 22.34 43.85
N LYS A 588 -25.88 23.01 42.97
CA LYS A 588 -26.49 23.79 41.89
C LYS A 588 -27.15 22.94 40.84
N ILE A 589 -26.57 21.78 40.50
CA ILE A 589 -27.16 20.80 39.60
C ILE A 589 -28.49 20.28 40.16
N SER A 590 -28.49 19.91 41.42
CA SER A 590 -29.70 19.42 42.12
C SER A 590 -30.77 20.50 42.23
N ALA A 591 -30.39 21.77 42.35
CA ALA A 591 -31.28 22.93 42.35
C ALA A 591 -31.75 23.37 40.97
N ASN A 592 -31.32 22.71 39.90
CA ASN A 592 -31.55 23.11 38.49
C ASN A 592 -31.04 24.53 38.16
N ASP A 593 -29.98 24.98 38.88
CA ASP A 593 -29.33 26.28 38.75
C ASP A 593 -28.00 26.18 37.99
N TYR A 594 -28.05 25.69 36.76
CA TYR A 594 -26.94 25.53 35.85
C TYR A 594 -27.33 25.81 34.41
N SER A 595 -26.31 25.94 33.56
CA SER A 595 -26.46 25.94 32.08
C SER A 595 -25.58 24.87 31.49
N ASP A 596 -26.03 24.21 30.44
CA ASP A 596 -25.21 23.28 29.68
C ASP A 596 -24.35 24.06 28.67
N ARG A 597 -23.05 23.70 28.60
CA ARG A 597 -22.11 24.28 27.64
C ARG A 597 -21.28 23.17 27.00
N GLU A 598 -21.09 23.27 25.70
CA GLU A 598 -20.29 22.36 24.87
C GLU A 598 -18.80 22.48 25.15
N PHE A 599 -18.11 21.36 25.31
CA PHE A 599 -16.66 21.28 25.46
C PHE A 599 -16.08 20.13 24.63
N ILE A 600 -14.84 20.34 24.16
CA ILE A 600 -14.05 19.35 23.42
C ILE A 600 -12.86 18.96 24.28
N ILE A 601 -12.86 17.72 24.74
CA ILE A 601 -11.92 17.20 25.76
C ILE A 601 -10.87 16.33 25.06
N LEU A 602 -9.71 16.89 24.74
CA LEU A 602 -8.64 16.16 24.08
C LEU A 602 -7.74 15.49 25.13
N LYS A 603 -7.82 14.15 25.20
CA LYS A 603 -6.97 13.34 26.08
C LYS A 603 -6.41 12.16 25.31
N GLU A 604 -5.09 12.10 25.24
CA GLU A 604 -4.37 10.97 24.64
C GLU A 604 -3.29 10.47 25.59
N SER A 605 -3.02 9.18 25.52
CA SER A 605 -1.91 8.55 26.23
C SER A 605 -0.74 8.36 25.28
N ASP A 606 0.48 8.50 25.77
CA ASP A 606 1.70 8.24 25.02
C ASP A 606 2.19 6.81 25.26
N PRO A 607 1.86 5.85 24.38
CA PRO A 607 2.27 4.45 24.55
C PRO A 607 3.75 4.22 24.22
N PHE A 608 4.42 5.21 23.63
CA PHE A 608 5.84 5.12 23.30
C PHE A 608 6.74 5.51 24.49
N SER A 609 6.18 6.25 25.46
CA SER A 609 6.88 6.66 26.69
C SER A 609 7.26 5.46 27.56
N GLN A 610 8.52 5.43 28.01
CA GLN A 610 9.06 4.42 28.96
C GLN A 610 9.38 5.03 30.32
N ASP A 611 9.33 6.35 30.47
CA ASP A 611 9.63 7.09 31.70
C ASP A 611 8.37 7.60 32.43
N GLY A 612 7.19 7.30 31.90
CA GLY A 612 5.90 7.69 32.48
C GLY A 612 5.45 9.12 32.17
N GLN A 613 6.21 9.89 31.40
CA GLN A 613 5.77 11.20 30.90
C GLN A 613 4.80 11.03 29.72
N ASN A 614 3.70 11.78 29.75
CA ASN A 614 2.75 11.80 28.64
C ASN A 614 3.00 13.02 27.74
N ARG A 615 3.99 12.91 26.86
CA ARG A 615 4.42 13.97 25.95
C ARG A 615 3.35 14.32 24.91
N TRP A 616 2.48 13.38 24.60
CA TRP A 616 1.36 13.65 23.69
C TRP A 616 0.35 14.59 24.34
N GLN A 617 0.02 14.38 25.63
CA GLN A 617 -0.89 15.27 26.35
C GLN A 617 -0.28 16.65 26.60
N GLU A 618 1.03 16.74 26.82
CA GLU A 618 1.75 18.02 26.93
C GLU A 618 1.66 18.81 25.61
N SER A 619 1.84 18.11 24.48
CA SER A 619 1.72 18.69 23.14
C SER A 619 0.29 19.16 22.85
N ILE A 620 -0.72 18.37 23.20
CA ILE A 620 -2.14 18.75 23.09
C ILE A 620 -2.42 19.99 23.95
N GLN A 621 -1.93 20.04 25.18
CA GLN A 621 -2.16 21.20 26.07
C GLN A 621 -1.48 22.47 25.50
N SER A 622 -0.29 22.33 24.92
CA SER A 622 0.38 23.45 24.25
C SER A 622 -0.45 23.98 23.07
N TRP A 623 -1.02 23.06 22.27
CA TRP A 623 -1.89 23.43 21.15
C TRP A 623 -3.18 24.12 21.63
N ILE A 624 -3.85 23.56 22.65
CA ILE A 624 -5.07 24.12 23.27
C ILE A 624 -4.82 25.56 23.75
N ASN A 625 -3.67 25.83 24.36
CA ASN A 625 -3.34 27.16 24.88
C ASN A 625 -3.24 28.21 23.76
N GLY A 626 -2.94 27.79 22.55
CA GLY A 626 -2.89 28.64 21.35
C GLY A 626 -4.24 28.85 20.66
N GLN A 627 -5.32 28.16 21.09
CA GLN A 627 -6.63 28.26 20.44
C GLN A 627 -7.48 29.37 21.05
N ASP A 628 -8.21 30.07 20.20
CA ASP A 628 -9.21 31.08 20.64
C ASP A 628 -10.56 30.46 21.00
N ASP A 629 -10.85 29.22 20.47
CA ASP A 629 -12.08 28.50 20.72
C ASP A 629 -12.19 28.06 22.19
N SER A 630 -13.15 28.65 22.88
CA SER A 630 -13.38 28.42 24.31
C SER A 630 -13.85 26.99 24.63
N ARG A 631 -14.30 26.22 23.66
CA ARG A 631 -14.73 24.81 23.85
C ARG A 631 -13.56 23.90 24.25
N PHE A 632 -12.33 24.26 23.88
CA PHE A 632 -11.13 23.52 24.31
C PHE A 632 -10.66 23.89 25.73
N LYS A 633 -11.17 25.00 26.30
CA LYS A 633 -10.71 25.54 27.61
C LYS A 633 -11.67 25.09 28.72
N ILE A 634 -11.47 23.88 29.22
CA ILE A 634 -12.32 23.29 30.22
C ILE A 634 -12.05 23.95 31.57
N PRO A 635 -13.07 24.54 32.26
CA PRO A 635 -12.91 25.06 33.60
C PRO A 635 -12.57 23.97 34.60
N THR A 636 -11.68 24.30 35.53
CA THR A 636 -11.28 23.40 36.64
C THR A 636 -11.86 23.81 37.99
N GLU A 637 -12.37 25.06 38.04
CA GLU A 637 -12.96 25.61 39.26
C GLU A 637 -14.47 25.40 39.26
N TYR A 638 -15.00 25.11 40.43
CA TYR A 638 -16.43 25.05 40.69
C TYR A 638 -16.92 26.38 41.24
N CYS A 639 -18.15 26.75 40.90
CA CYS A 639 -18.78 27.90 41.55
C CYS A 639 -19.46 27.50 42.84
N GLY A 640 -19.51 28.39 43.76
CA GLY A 640 -20.23 28.29 45.02
C GLY A 640 -19.54 29.09 46.11
N ASP A 641 -20.31 29.65 47.03
CA ASP A 641 -19.76 30.13 48.28
C ASP A 641 -19.24 28.99 49.08
N ALA A 642 -18.09 29.14 49.73
CA ALA A 642 -17.50 28.18 50.65
C ALA A 642 -18.44 27.71 51.79
N SER A 643 -19.61 28.26 51.85
CA SER A 643 -20.67 27.98 52.83
C SER A 643 -21.86 27.18 52.26
N GLU A 644 -21.83 26.73 50.98
CA GLU A 644 -22.90 25.88 50.43
C GLU A 644 -22.87 24.46 50.97
N VAL A 645 -24.06 23.93 51.23
CA VAL A 645 -24.23 22.55 51.67
C VAL A 645 -24.47 21.70 50.41
N TYR A 646 -23.62 20.72 50.21
CA TYR A 646 -23.78 19.70 49.19
C TYR A 646 -24.44 18.45 49.79
N VAL A 647 -25.40 17.85 49.07
CA VAL A 647 -25.94 16.54 49.38
C VAL A 647 -26.36 15.81 48.10
N HIS A 648 -25.93 14.58 47.97
CA HIS A 648 -26.16 13.75 46.81
C HIS A 648 -26.58 12.33 47.19
N VAL A 649 -27.59 11.82 46.51
CA VAL A 649 -28.00 10.43 46.61
C VAL A 649 -27.44 9.67 45.39
N SER A 650 -26.43 8.83 45.59
CA SER A 650 -25.75 8.07 44.55
C SER A 650 -26.38 6.71 44.26
N LYS A 651 -27.11 6.16 45.27
CA LYS A 651 -27.96 4.98 45.16
C LYS A 651 -29.27 5.21 45.94
N PRO A 652 -30.36 4.60 45.47
CA PRO A 652 -30.55 3.76 44.28
C PRO A 652 -30.44 4.57 42.97
N GLU A 653 -30.33 3.85 41.83
CA GLU A 653 -30.31 4.49 40.51
C GLU A 653 -31.71 5.07 40.19
N ASN A 654 -31.73 6.29 39.62
CA ASN A 654 -32.98 6.96 39.29
C ASN A 654 -33.76 6.20 38.19
N GLU A 655 -35.07 6.13 38.34
CA GLU A 655 -36.01 5.49 37.39
C GLU A 655 -35.74 3.98 37.19
N LYS A 656 -35.18 3.33 38.20
CA LYS A 656 -34.90 1.89 38.18
C LYS A 656 -35.95 1.11 38.99
N SER A 657 -36.29 -0.08 38.49
CA SER A 657 -37.17 -1.04 39.18
C SER A 657 -36.33 -2.11 39.90
N TYR A 658 -36.59 -2.36 41.16
CA TYR A 658 -35.92 -3.36 41.98
C TYR A 658 -36.92 -4.47 42.33
N GLY A 659 -36.49 -5.75 42.23
CA GLY A 659 -37.29 -6.91 42.55
C GLY A 659 -37.52 -7.11 44.06
N GLU A 660 -36.72 -6.47 44.88
CA GLU A 660 -36.71 -6.54 46.35
C GLU A 660 -37.22 -5.24 46.96
N ASN A 661 -37.64 -5.33 48.21
CA ASN A 661 -38.09 -4.17 49.00
C ASN A 661 -36.96 -3.57 49.85
N ASP A 662 -35.88 -4.31 50.08
CA ASP A 662 -34.72 -3.88 50.88
C ASP A 662 -33.63 -3.37 49.91
N ILE A 663 -33.58 -2.04 49.70
CA ILE A 663 -32.80 -1.41 48.66
C ILE A 663 -31.66 -0.58 49.26
N GLU A 664 -30.44 -0.75 48.73
CA GLU A 664 -29.25 0.01 49.14
C GLU A 664 -29.42 1.50 48.80
N VAL A 665 -29.24 2.35 49.83
CA VAL A 665 -29.27 3.81 49.71
C VAL A 665 -27.89 4.35 50.12
N ASN A 666 -27.24 5.12 49.24
CA ASN A 666 -25.96 5.75 49.52
C ASN A 666 -26.12 7.27 49.35
N ILE A 667 -25.78 8.01 50.39
CA ILE A 667 -25.88 9.46 50.45
C ILE A 667 -24.56 10.03 50.96
N GLU A 668 -24.08 11.08 50.26
CA GLU A 668 -22.94 11.86 50.70
C GLU A 668 -23.31 13.33 50.81
N ALA A 669 -22.83 14.00 51.84
CA ALA A 669 -23.02 15.43 52.04
C ALA A 669 -21.71 16.11 52.45
N GLY A 670 -21.56 17.36 52.09
CA GLY A 670 -20.37 18.16 52.37
C GLY A 670 -20.71 19.63 52.55
N SER A 671 -19.96 20.31 53.43
CA SER A 671 -19.95 21.76 53.61
C SER A 671 -18.65 22.13 54.31
N ASP A 672 -18.08 23.29 54.00
CA ASP A 672 -16.88 23.80 54.70
C ASP A 672 -17.12 24.07 56.18
N ALA A 673 -18.38 24.37 56.58
CA ALA A 673 -18.78 24.50 57.98
C ALA A 673 -18.91 23.13 58.68
N GLY A 674 -18.78 22.02 57.93
CA GLY A 674 -19.08 20.66 58.39
C GLY A 674 -20.57 20.36 58.40
N ILE A 675 -20.92 19.08 58.21
CA ILE A 675 -22.31 18.60 58.26
C ILE A 675 -22.72 18.35 59.72
N ASP A 676 -23.90 18.83 60.08
CA ASP A 676 -24.55 18.55 61.35
C ASP A 676 -25.35 17.27 61.28
N LYS A 677 -26.22 17.14 60.24
CA LYS A 677 -27.04 15.96 60.02
C LYS A 677 -27.49 15.83 58.55
N ILE A 678 -27.84 14.60 58.18
CA ILE A 678 -28.57 14.26 56.96
C ILE A 678 -29.95 13.74 57.36
N GLU A 679 -31.02 14.20 56.73
CA GLU A 679 -32.36 13.68 56.88
C GLU A 679 -32.78 13.02 55.57
N ILE A 680 -33.22 11.75 55.63
CA ILE A 680 -33.64 10.93 54.49
C ILE A 680 -35.16 10.97 54.40
N PHE A 681 -35.68 11.27 53.21
CA PHE A 681 -37.10 11.33 52.94
C PHE A 681 -37.48 10.29 51.88
N VAL A 682 -38.60 9.59 52.14
CA VAL A 682 -39.24 8.68 51.18
C VAL A 682 -40.68 9.13 51.06
N ASP A 683 -41.15 9.37 49.81
CA ASP A 683 -42.53 9.83 49.52
C ASP A 683 -42.90 11.08 50.27
N GLY A 684 -41.97 11.95 50.54
CA GLY A 684 -42.14 13.19 51.30
C GLY A 684 -42.13 13.03 52.83
N GLU A 685 -42.12 11.81 53.35
CA GLU A 685 -42.03 11.54 54.81
C GLU A 685 -40.59 11.29 55.22
N LYS A 686 -40.19 11.92 56.36
CA LYS A 686 -38.87 11.71 56.93
C LYS A 686 -38.77 10.28 57.49
N LYS A 687 -37.85 9.49 56.98
CA LYS A 687 -37.58 8.11 57.40
C LYS A 687 -36.47 8.01 58.44
N GLU A 688 -35.37 8.75 58.25
CA GLU A 688 -34.19 8.60 59.10
C GLU A 688 -33.46 9.95 59.24
N THR A 689 -32.73 10.09 60.34
CA THR A 689 -31.82 11.24 60.55
C THR A 689 -30.47 10.67 60.99
N ILE A 690 -29.41 11.07 60.23
CA ILE A 690 -28.03 10.61 60.37
C ILE A 690 -27.18 11.79 60.80
N ASN A 691 -26.50 11.69 61.91
CA ASN A 691 -25.58 12.71 62.43
C ASN A 691 -24.15 12.46 61.93
N ASP A 692 -24.02 12.25 60.61
CA ASP A 692 -22.76 12.05 59.92
C ASP A 692 -22.86 12.72 58.53
N ARG A 693 -21.71 12.83 57.86
CA ARG A 693 -21.60 13.40 56.49
C ARG A 693 -21.98 12.40 55.40
N SER A 694 -22.20 11.14 55.72
CA SER A 694 -22.57 10.09 54.76
C SER A 694 -23.48 9.04 55.37
N TYR A 695 -24.29 8.43 54.50
CA TYR A 695 -25.10 7.25 54.79
C TYR A 695 -24.86 6.17 53.78
N LYS A 696 -24.64 4.96 54.22
CA LYS A 696 -24.59 3.76 53.42
C LYS A 696 -25.32 2.63 54.14
N GLY A 697 -26.50 2.29 53.67
CA GLY A 697 -27.31 1.25 54.29
C GLY A 697 -28.51 0.87 53.43
N ASN A 698 -29.24 -0.16 53.84
CA ASN A 698 -30.46 -0.54 53.16
C ASN A 698 -31.66 0.13 53.83
N ILE A 699 -32.59 0.59 53.00
CA ILE A 699 -33.92 1.06 53.46
C ILE A 699 -34.96 0.11 52.89
N ASN A 700 -35.90 -0.30 53.81
CA ASN A 700 -37.01 -1.16 53.40
C ASN A 700 -38.20 -0.29 52.92
N PHE A 701 -38.59 -0.51 51.68
CA PHE A 701 -39.70 0.15 50.98
C PHE A 701 -40.92 -0.76 50.96
N SER A 702 -42.10 -0.20 50.88
CA SER A 702 -43.29 -0.97 50.51
C SER A 702 -43.23 -1.35 49.01
N THR A 703 -44.02 -2.36 48.62
CA THR A 703 -44.14 -2.65 47.20
C THR A 703 -44.87 -1.50 46.48
N GLY A 704 -44.25 -0.88 45.51
CA GLY A 704 -44.81 0.27 44.80
C GLY A 704 -43.76 1.23 44.23
N LYS A 705 -44.22 2.40 43.74
CA LYS A 705 -43.40 3.49 43.28
C LYS A 705 -43.02 4.41 44.46
N HIS A 706 -41.76 4.80 44.53
CA HIS A 706 -41.26 5.63 45.62
C HIS A 706 -40.36 6.75 45.12
N GLU A 707 -40.42 7.92 45.79
CA GLU A 707 -39.51 9.04 45.59
C GLU A 707 -38.61 9.19 46.81
N ILE A 708 -37.28 9.24 46.59
CA ILE A 708 -36.28 9.35 47.64
C ILE A 708 -35.48 10.62 47.43
N TYR A 709 -35.30 11.39 48.49
CA TYR A 709 -34.34 12.49 48.54
C TYR A 709 -33.76 12.64 49.92
N ALA A 710 -32.63 13.34 50.03
CA ALA A 710 -32.01 13.69 51.29
C ALA A 710 -31.96 15.20 51.49
N LYS A 711 -32.01 15.65 52.73
CA LYS A 711 -31.65 17.01 53.13
C LYS A 711 -30.44 16.93 54.02
N ALA A 712 -29.42 17.76 53.76
CA ALA A 712 -28.28 17.90 54.62
C ALA A 712 -28.29 19.27 55.29
N PHE A 713 -27.88 19.31 56.54
CA PHE A 713 -27.78 20.53 57.34
C PHE A 713 -26.33 20.72 57.76
N SER A 714 -25.81 21.93 57.55
CA SER A 714 -24.48 22.29 57.98
C SER A 714 -24.51 22.82 59.45
N ARG A 715 -23.34 22.82 60.08
CA ARG A 715 -23.20 23.29 61.47
C ARG A 715 -23.44 24.80 61.61
N ASP A 716 -23.38 25.57 60.58
CA ASP A 716 -23.73 27.00 60.49
C ASP A 716 -25.20 27.24 60.18
N GLY A 717 -26.04 26.19 60.15
CA GLY A 717 -27.48 26.29 60.04
C GLY A 717 -28.04 26.40 58.63
N LYS A 718 -27.24 26.17 57.60
CA LYS A 718 -27.72 26.12 56.21
C LYS A 718 -28.20 24.72 55.87
N GLU A 719 -29.18 24.64 54.94
CA GLU A 719 -29.67 23.35 54.43
C GLU A 719 -29.60 23.28 52.92
N SER A 720 -29.48 22.06 52.42
CA SER A 720 -29.62 21.73 51.02
C SER A 720 -30.42 20.45 50.84
N LYS A 721 -31.12 20.34 49.72
CA LYS A 721 -31.88 19.16 49.31
C LYS A 721 -31.19 18.50 48.09
N SER A 722 -31.02 17.17 48.13
CA SER A 722 -30.51 16.40 47.01
C SER A 722 -31.50 16.36 45.83
N ASN A 723 -31.00 15.85 44.69
CA ASN A 723 -31.85 15.32 43.64
C ASN A 723 -32.87 14.32 44.20
N THR A 724 -34.08 14.27 43.63
CA THR A 724 -35.08 13.26 43.97
C THR A 724 -34.86 12.05 43.07
N ILE A 725 -34.64 10.89 43.69
CA ILE A 725 -34.51 9.59 43.01
C ILE A 725 -35.85 8.91 43.00
N LYS A 726 -36.25 8.39 41.88
CA LYS A 726 -37.50 7.69 41.64
C LYS A 726 -37.21 6.23 41.38
N ILE A 727 -37.92 5.33 42.11
CA ILE A 727 -37.71 3.89 42.01
C ILE A 727 -39.03 3.12 42.02
N GLY A 728 -39.02 1.90 41.47
CA GLY A 728 -40.01 0.86 41.76
C GLY A 728 -39.43 -0.18 42.72
N ALA A 729 -40.11 -0.49 43.80
CA ALA A 729 -39.69 -1.49 44.80
C ALA A 729 -40.65 -2.70 44.78
N GLY A 730 -40.11 -3.88 45.17
CA GLY A 730 -40.88 -5.12 45.26
C GLY A 730 -41.48 -5.60 43.91
N GLY A 731 -40.73 -5.32 42.81
CA GLY A 731 -41.15 -5.69 41.45
C GLY A 731 -42.13 -4.69 40.77
N ALA A 732 -42.40 -3.54 41.40
CA ALA A 732 -43.20 -2.49 40.75
C ALA A 732 -42.32 -1.79 39.64
N ASP A 733 -42.97 -1.59 38.48
CA ASP A 733 -42.28 -0.83 37.41
C ASP A 733 -42.41 0.67 37.67
N TRP A 734 -41.25 1.37 37.64
CA TRP A 734 -41.23 2.82 37.82
C TRP A 734 -41.81 3.55 36.59
N LYS A 735 -41.64 3.04 35.36
CA LYS A 735 -42.15 3.70 34.16
C LYS A 735 -43.66 3.87 34.25
N ASP A 736 -44.15 5.09 34.17
CA ASP A 736 -45.58 5.32 34.06
C ASP A 736 -46.08 4.54 32.82
N PRO A 737 -47.22 3.82 32.90
CA PRO A 737 -47.86 3.33 31.68
C PRO A 737 -48.10 4.52 30.78
N GLU A 738 -47.69 4.40 29.52
CA GLU A 738 -48.12 5.35 28.48
C GLU A 738 -49.61 5.60 28.65
N PRO A 739 -50.10 6.85 28.57
CA PRO A 739 -51.54 7.10 28.62
C PRO A 739 -52.20 6.21 27.56
N THR A 740 -52.94 5.22 28.01
CA THR A 740 -53.79 4.45 27.08
C THR A 740 -54.72 5.43 26.44
N ASP A 741 -54.55 5.61 25.12
CA ASP A 741 -55.47 6.33 24.27
C ASP A 741 -56.89 5.78 24.55
N ILE A 742 -57.67 6.51 25.34
CA ILE A 742 -59.08 6.27 25.49
C ILE A 742 -59.68 6.67 24.14
N PRO A 743 -60.26 5.73 23.35
CA PRO A 743 -60.86 6.10 22.09
C PRO A 743 -61.95 7.15 22.36
N PRO A 744 -62.01 8.23 21.57
CA PRO A 744 -63.02 9.26 21.78
C PRO A 744 -64.39 8.64 21.61
N SER A 745 -65.27 8.90 22.60
CA SER A 745 -66.71 8.56 22.56
C SER A 745 -67.32 9.09 21.26
N PRO A 746 -68.16 8.31 20.58
CA PRO A 746 -68.70 8.72 19.31
C PRO A 746 -69.56 9.98 19.46
N SER A 747 -69.14 11.06 18.81
CA SER A 747 -69.98 12.25 18.60
C SER A 747 -71.19 11.92 17.79
N PRO A 748 -72.39 12.50 18.09
CA PRO A 748 -73.63 12.26 17.32
C PRO A 748 -73.51 12.82 15.90
N GLU A 749 -73.94 12.05 14.94
CA GLU A 749 -74.06 12.42 13.51
C GLU A 749 -74.71 13.75 13.30
N PRO A 750 -74.24 14.64 12.46
CA PRO A 750 -75.01 15.76 11.94
C PRO A 750 -75.80 15.34 10.71
N SER A 751 -77.07 15.62 10.79
CA SER A 751 -78.12 15.49 9.76
C SER A 751 -77.70 16.07 8.41
N SER A 752 -78.00 15.31 7.39
CA SER A 752 -77.85 15.61 5.95
C SER A 752 -78.52 16.89 5.51
N THR A 753 -77.81 17.74 4.78
CA THR A 753 -78.43 18.75 3.89
C THR A 753 -77.75 18.72 2.51
N PRO A 754 -78.44 18.89 1.41
CA PRO A 754 -78.04 18.34 0.11
C PRO A 754 -77.06 19.23 -0.70
N THR A 755 -76.37 18.54 -1.54
CA THR A 755 -75.43 19.05 -2.58
C THR A 755 -76.14 19.95 -3.62
N PRO A 756 -75.49 20.98 -4.13
CA PRO A 756 -75.76 21.45 -5.49
C PRO A 756 -74.63 21.05 -6.45
N THR A 757 -75.05 20.65 -7.61
CA THR A 757 -74.38 20.16 -8.80
C THR A 757 -73.44 21.20 -9.43
N PRO A 758 -72.41 20.77 -10.17
CA PRO A 758 -71.41 21.66 -10.78
C PRO A 758 -71.90 22.25 -12.10
N THR A 759 -71.50 23.48 -12.40
CA THR A 759 -71.59 24.08 -13.73
C THR A 759 -70.21 24.27 -14.34
N ASP A 760 -70.10 23.81 -15.58
CA ASP A 760 -69.02 23.88 -16.51
C ASP A 760 -68.56 25.31 -16.87
N THR A 761 -67.31 25.40 -17.09
CA THR A 761 -66.57 26.10 -18.18
C THR A 761 -66.82 27.59 -18.53
N PRO A 762 -65.91 28.26 -19.23
CA PRO A 762 -64.95 27.73 -20.19
C PRO A 762 -63.51 27.82 -19.77
#